data_7505466a56e070671eaa345522be1c45
#
_entry.id   7505466a56e070671eaa345522be1c45
#
_cell.length_a   1.000
_cell.length_b   1.000
_cell.length_c   1.000
_cell.angle_alpha   90.00
_cell.angle_beta   90.00
_cell.angle_gamma   90.00
#
_symmetry.space_group_name_H-M   'P 1'
#
loop_
_entity.id
_entity.type
_entity.pdbx_description
1 polymer ?
#
loop_
_entity_poly.entity_id
_entity_poly.type
_entity_poly.pdbx_seq_one_letter_code
_entity_poly.pdbx_strand_id
1 'polypeptide(L)'
;MMHIVRPLTALAALAIATSAVSAQRPSIAAVHDITFARDGRLAASIDGDLWMRDATGQTWTQLTRGAMWDRQPTWTPDGTALVFVSDREGQDDLYRLSVAQPSRVQRLTTNTAPDLEPTVAADGTIFFVRGRMNDARLWRRAVNGEEVRVTKATTPERAPSLTPAGDRLAYIQRTETGSRIRVRVLAATDVDSVVTGEHDPESITWSPDGERIAYTTHATRDAVYITPRNGHYVNFIAAAAGDVAWAPDGRVILVAERGDDDVGYNGDPDRVGDRRASESLANANRLLTITVPAAPDSTPAAVSVSATADRATRNAEAFDRFSRRIERTYFATLAAATRATAWRDITAKLRARAVAAPNDSALDDVMQSAIAQRPPLRESAEGRAAVSSANPVATAAGVDMLQRGGNVVDAAVAVSFALGVVEPDASGMGGYGQMLVQMKGMEQPVLIEFMSRVPEEATLSNASLLQNGRYPDDGPVLVMVPGTVAGMHTAWKRFGSDKLKWSELLGPAIRAARDGYVVTDGLATTLWLERERFAKYESSRALFFRDGKPLVAGDTIRNVDLTRTLELVATGGADGFYRGEVANRFVSDLRGKGNAMRTTDLARYFAAERVPVSTTYHGFTIFGSAPPSAGGATLAAQLNNLEQVPSIAPYVSDAATLHAMITAWELVPSSRNRIADPGLWPVDVSPFVSKDTARARWKCFDAAHALTARTFRGDTLTCGVMAPATIPAGGATRDSDDDAFAAGGAVSLTEPCNVQDHAHTAACRAQGTTAFVVADGDGNAVAVTQTLGTWGGNFYVSPGLGFLSNDKLTSYGTNPSLYGARLPYARHGSSLSPTIVMRGVGAERRTVLALGAAGNAWINAAVFQTLVGVLDFGLTPQRALELPRFLPSQKGGFRGEDGPGPREFEVEIENGIAPGVMERLRAMGHTLNVISLKGELRMGYGAAIAIGSGSVTAGADPRRSGAAGAVPR
;
A
#
# COMPACT_ATOMS: atom_id res chain seq x y z
N MET A 1 0.92 -72.54 6.96
CA MET A 1 0.52 -71.14 7.21
C MET A 1 1.78 -70.28 7.17
N MET A 2 1.86 -69.42 6.18
CA MET A 2 3.06 -68.68 5.82
C MET A 2 3.26 -67.51 6.76
N HIS A 3 4.40 -67.46 7.46
CA HIS A 3 4.88 -66.27 8.13
C HIS A 3 5.62 -65.38 7.14
N ILE A 4 5.09 -64.24 6.86
CA ILE A 4 5.76 -63.17 6.07
C ILE A 4 6.66 -62.38 7.05
N VAL A 5 7.96 -62.59 6.92
CA VAL A 5 8.99 -61.78 7.57
C VAL A 5 9.16 -60.48 6.75
N ARG A 6 8.82 -59.36 7.35
CA ARG A 6 9.17 -58.04 6.81
C ARG A 6 10.64 -57.75 7.15
N PRO A 7 11.45 -57.28 6.24
CA PRO A 7 12.77 -56.75 6.54
C PRO A 7 12.60 -55.40 7.25
N LEU A 8 13.19 -55.24 8.40
CA LEU A 8 13.46 -53.96 9.06
C LEU A 8 14.56 -53.24 8.27
N THR A 9 14.17 -52.27 7.46
CA THR A 9 15.10 -51.28 6.99
C THR A 9 15.47 -50.38 8.17
N ALA A 10 16.72 -50.49 8.56
CA ALA A 10 17.33 -49.59 9.55
C ALA A 10 17.34 -48.17 8.95
N LEU A 11 16.47 -47.30 9.43
CA LEU A 11 16.66 -45.87 9.32
C LEU A 11 17.91 -45.53 10.11
N ALA A 12 19.02 -45.29 9.42
CA ALA A 12 20.13 -44.58 9.97
C ALA A 12 19.65 -43.14 10.28
N ALA A 13 19.29 -42.92 11.53
CA ALA A 13 19.08 -41.58 12.06
C ALA A 13 20.44 -40.86 11.96
N LEU A 14 20.63 -40.10 10.88
CA LEU A 14 21.72 -39.15 10.76
C LEU A 14 21.47 -38.10 11.87
N ALA A 15 22.19 -38.24 12.98
CA ALA A 15 22.21 -37.23 14.01
C ALA A 15 22.86 -35.98 13.42
N ILE A 16 22.01 -35.13 12.87
CA ILE A 16 22.42 -33.81 12.40
C ILE A 16 22.76 -33.02 13.65
N ALA A 17 24.07 -32.89 13.91
CA ALA A 17 24.51 -31.98 14.96
C ALA A 17 24.02 -30.58 14.62
N THR A 18 23.20 -30.00 15.50
CA THR A 18 22.80 -28.60 15.44
C THR A 18 24.03 -27.75 15.71
N SER A 19 24.85 -27.51 14.67
CA SER A 19 25.90 -26.53 14.75
C SER A 19 25.29 -25.14 14.77
N ALA A 20 25.73 -24.33 15.70
CA ALA A 20 25.26 -22.96 15.81
C ALA A 20 25.52 -22.22 14.49
N VAL A 21 24.47 -21.65 13.92
CA VAL A 21 24.59 -20.74 12.78
C VAL A 21 25.35 -19.52 13.26
N SER A 22 26.52 -19.29 12.70
CA SER A 22 27.33 -18.10 12.99
C SER A 22 26.80 -16.95 12.14
N ALA A 23 26.04 -16.06 12.74
CA ALA A 23 25.62 -14.83 12.10
C ALA A 23 26.76 -13.81 12.14
N GLN A 24 27.25 -13.43 11.00
CA GLN A 24 28.26 -12.37 10.88
C GLN A 24 27.57 -11.08 10.47
N ARG A 25 27.47 -10.11 11.40
CA ARG A 25 26.98 -8.77 11.09
C ARG A 25 28.10 -7.99 10.41
N PRO A 26 27.90 -7.42 9.21
CA PRO A 26 28.83 -6.44 8.69
C PRO A 26 28.80 -5.19 9.58
N SER A 27 29.91 -4.49 9.66
CA SER A 27 29.99 -3.20 10.37
C SER A 27 29.27 -2.05 9.66
N ILE A 28 28.75 -2.29 8.49
CA ILE A 28 27.95 -1.46 7.62
C ILE A 28 26.65 -2.23 7.42
N ALA A 29 25.56 -1.58 7.17
CA ALA A 29 24.23 -2.19 7.10
C ALA A 29 24.13 -3.50 6.24
N ALA A 30 23.00 -3.95 6.03
CA ALA A 30 22.59 -5.25 5.54
C ALA A 30 23.17 -5.71 4.20
N VAL A 31 23.50 -6.98 4.13
CA VAL A 31 24.07 -7.62 2.94
C VAL A 31 22.98 -8.34 2.16
N HIS A 32 22.91 -8.08 0.85
CA HIS A 32 22.00 -8.75 -0.09
C HIS A 32 22.71 -9.21 -1.36
N ASP A 33 21.98 -9.97 -2.17
CA ASP A 33 22.35 -10.31 -3.55
C ASP A 33 23.80 -10.85 -3.63
N ILE A 34 24.12 -11.83 -2.79
CA ILE A 34 25.47 -12.35 -2.67
C ILE A 34 25.86 -13.27 -3.83
N THR A 35 27.09 -13.16 -4.28
CA THR A 35 27.66 -14.04 -5.29
C THR A 35 29.16 -14.26 -5.10
N PHE A 36 29.62 -15.50 -5.27
CA PHE A 36 31.05 -15.83 -5.20
C PHE A 36 31.74 -15.78 -6.56
N ALA A 37 32.95 -15.23 -6.59
CA ALA A 37 33.91 -15.51 -7.64
C ALA A 37 34.55 -16.90 -7.43
N ARG A 38 35.11 -17.48 -8.47
CA ARG A 38 35.80 -18.79 -8.38
C ARG A 38 37.03 -18.78 -7.45
N ASP A 39 37.63 -17.64 -7.25
CA ASP A 39 38.79 -17.43 -6.35
C ASP A 39 38.41 -17.18 -4.88
N GLY A 40 37.11 -17.23 -4.54
CA GLY A 40 36.61 -17.08 -3.18
C GLY A 40 36.27 -15.65 -2.80
N ARG A 41 36.45 -14.64 -3.67
CA ARG A 41 35.92 -13.30 -3.41
C ARG A 41 34.41 -13.33 -3.44
N LEU A 42 33.78 -12.57 -2.55
CA LEU A 42 32.35 -12.43 -2.46
C LEU A 42 31.92 -11.01 -2.90
N ALA A 43 30.98 -10.90 -3.82
CA ALA A 43 30.31 -9.63 -4.09
C ALA A 43 28.93 -9.62 -3.48
N ALA A 44 28.50 -8.45 -3.04
CA ALA A 44 27.20 -8.23 -2.42
C ALA A 44 26.70 -6.80 -2.68
N SER A 45 25.39 -6.61 -2.57
CA SER A 45 24.78 -5.29 -2.43
C SER A 45 24.69 -4.92 -0.95
N ILE A 46 25.21 -3.76 -0.57
CA ILE A 46 25.16 -3.22 0.79
C ILE A 46 24.75 -1.74 0.69
N ASP A 47 23.68 -1.34 1.32
CA ASP A 47 23.14 0.02 1.27
C ASP A 47 22.87 0.56 -0.16
N GLY A 48 22.58 -0.33 -1.10
CA GLY A 48 22.36 0.02 -2.50
C GLY A 48 23.63 0.29 -3.32
N ASP A 49 24.79 -0.02 -2.77
CA ASP A 49 26.07 -0.02 -3.48
C ASP A 49 26.66 -1.43 -3.55
N LEU A 50 27.48 -1.68 -4.56
CA LEU A 50 28.21 -2.95 -4.67
C LEU A 50 29.45 -2.92 -3.80
N TRP A 51 29.62 -3.99 -3.04
CA TRP A 51 30.78 -4.25 -2.22
C TRP A 51 31.42 -5.59 -2.58
N MET A 52 32.69 -5.69 -2.38
CA MET A 52 33.46 -6.92 -2.55
C MET A 52 34.19 -7.27 -1.26
N ARG A 53 34.02 -8.50 -0.80
CA ARG A 53 34.82 -9.08 0.28
C ARG A 53 35.96 -9.88 -0.34
N ASP A 54 37.18 -9.73 0.20
CA ASP A 54 38.33 -10.50 -0.25
C ASP A 54 38.16 -12.02 0.02
N ALA A 55 38.98 -12.83 -0.64
CA ALA A 55 38.94 -14.28 -0.50
C ALA A 55 39.30 -14.79 0.91
N THR A 56 39.97 -13.96 1.73
CA THR A 56 40.24 -14.30 3.13
C THR A 56 39.04 -14.05 4.05
N GLY A 57 38.03 -13.36 3.56
CA GLY A 57 36.82 -13.01 4.30
C GLY A 57 36.99 -11.88 5.32
N GLN A 58 38.09 -11.14 5.26
CA GLN A 58 38.44 -10.13 6.26
C GLN A 58 38.14 -8.69 5.81
N THR A 59 38.32 -8.39 4.52
CA THR A 59 38.25 -7.00 4.04
C THR A 59 37.14 -6.80 3.05
N TRP A 60 36.26 -5.82 3.34
CA TRP A 60 35.26 -5.33 2.42
C TRP A 60 35.70 -4.05 1.70
N THR A 61 35.58 -4.04 0.39
CA THR A 61 35.89 -2.89 -0.48
C THR A 61 34.65 -2.45 -1.22
N GLN A 62 34.31 -1.18 -1.10
CA GLN A 62 33.21 -0.59 -1.83
C GLN A 62 33.58 -0.36 -3.30
N LEU A 63 32.79 -0.90 -4.21
CA LEU A 63 33.01 -0.81 -5.65
C LEU A 63 32.21 0.30 -6.31
N THR A 64 30.99 0.54 -5.86
CA THR A 64 30.14 1.63 -6.38
C THR A 64 29.75 2.59 -5.27
N ARG A 65 29.42 3.81 -5.64
CA ARG A 65 28.98 4.87 -4.72
C ARG A 65 27.98 5.78 -5.41
N GLY A 66 27.01 6.25 -4.66
CA GLY A 66 26.11 7.30 -5.15
C GLY A 66 24.66 7.12 -4.78
N ALA A 67 23.82 7.85 -5.50
CA ALA A 67 22.38 7.87 -5.27
C ALA A 67 21.62 6.77 -6.04
N MET A 68 22.35 6.03 -6.92
CA MET A 68 21.80 4.92 -7.69
C MET A 68 21.70 3.68 -6.82
N TRP A 69 20.83 2.78 -7.22
CA TRP A 69 20.77 1.49 -6.59
C TRP A 69 21.41 0.40 -7.42
N ASP A 70 22.58 -0.01 -6.98
CA ASP A 70 23.35 -1.05 -7.61
C ASP A 70 23.17 -2.36 -6.82
N ARG A 71 22.65 -3.41 -7.47
CA ARG A 71 22.23 -4.66 -6.84
C ARG A 71 22.35 -5.86 -7.76
N GLN A 72 22.09 -7.05 -7.23
CA GLN A 72 22.11 -8.32 -7.96
C GLN A 72 23.42 -8.51 -8.74
N PRO A 73 24.58 -8.35 -8.10
CA PRO A 73 25.84 -8.57 -8.78
C PRO A 73 26.02 -10.04 -9.17
N THR A 74 26.62 -10.27 -10.32
CA THR A 74 27.10 -11.58 -10.74
C THR A 74 28.51 -11.44 -11.32
N TRP A 75 29.40 -12.36 -10.99
CA TRP A 75 30.76 -12.34 -11.50
C TRP A 75 30.82 -12.77 -12.95
N THR A 76 31.70 -12.12 -13.74
CA THR A 76 32.17 -12.70 -14.97
C THR A 76 33.02 -13.95 -14.66
N PRO A 77 32.99 -15.00 -15.51
CA PRO A 77 33.70 -16.27 -15.23
C PRO A 77 35.19 -16.16 -14.98
N ASP A 78 35.82 -15.11 -15.52
CA ASP A 78 37.23 -14.76 -15.30
C ASP A 78 37.51 -14.00 -13.97
N GLY A 79 36.46 -13.63 -13.24
CA GLY A 79 36.54 -12.90 -11.99
C GLY A 79 37.01 -11.44 -12.13
N THR A 80 37.10 -10.89 -13.36
CA THR A 80 37.63 -9.54 -13.59
C THR A 80 36.56 -8.43 -13.51
N ALA A 81 35.30 -8.81 -13.64
CA ALA A 81 34.18 -7.85 -13.68
C ALA A 81 32.91 -8.39 -12.98
N LEU A 82 32.03 -7.47 -12.66
CA LEU A 82 30.68 -7.74 -12.22
C LEU A 82 29.68 -7.25 -13.28
N VAL A 83 28.64 -8.04 -13.54
CA VAL A 83 27.42 -7.60 -14.17
C VAL A 83 26.39 -7.43 -13.07
N PHE A 84 25.59 -6.36 -13.11
CA PHE A 84 24.69 -6.02 -12.03
C PHE A 84 23.51 -5.20 -12.54
N VAL A 85 22.48 -5.07 -11.72
CA VAL A 85 21.30 -4.24 -11.97
C VAL A 85 21.51 -2.86 -11.36
N SER A 86 21.13 -1.83 -12.10
CA SER A 86 21.15 -0.45 -11.61
C SER A 86 20.00 0.38 -12.15
N ASP A 87 19.48 1.27 -11.32
CA ASP A 87 18.43 2.25 -11.68
C ASP A 87 19.00 3.62 -12.12
N ARG A 88 20.29 3.69 -12.46
CA ARG A 88 21.00 4.97 -12.73
C ARG A 88 20.48 5.77 -13.91
N GLU A 89 19.78 5.14 -14.83
CA GLU A 89 19.13 5.81 -15.97
C GLU A 89 17.60 5.87 -15.81
N GLY A 90 17.11 5.74 -14.56
CA GLY A 90 15.70 5.90 -14.22
C GLY A 90 14.87 4.61 -14.24
N GLN A 91 15.43 3.50 -14.72
CA GLN A 91 14.85 2.15 -14.64
C GLN A 91 15.94 1.12 -14.38
N ASP A 92 15.52 -0.09 -14.07
CA ASP A 92 16.41 -1.22 -13.83
C ASP A 92 16.94 -1.79 -15.14
N ASP A 93 18.24 -1.60 -15.36
CA ASP A 93 18.96 -2.15 -16.49
C ASP A 93 20.23 -2.89 -16.03
N LEU A 94 20.77 -3.70 -16.92
CA LEU A 94 22.04 -4.37 -16.67
C LEU A 94 23.22 -3.46 -16.98
N TYR A 95 24.17 -3.48 -16.06
CA TYR A 95 25.43 -2.75 -16.16
C TYR A 95 26.61 -3.68 -15.92
N ARG A 96 27.79 -3.25 -16.36
CA ARG A 96 29.05 -3.94 -16.13
C ARG A 96 30.06 -2.98 -15.53
N LEU A 97 30.82 -3.42 -14.52
CA LEU A 97 31.98 -2.73 -14.01
C LEU A 97 33.21 -3.68 -13.98
N SER A 98 34.40 -3.16 -14.24
CA SER A 98 35.64 -3.89 -13.96
C SER A 98 36.05 -3.67 -12.51
N VAL A 99 36.34 -4.73 -11.79
CA VAL A 99 36.81 -4.64 -10.39
C VAL A 99 38.12 -3.84 -10.25
N ALA A 100 38.97 -3.88 -11.26
CA ALA A 100 40.22 -3.08 -11.29
C ALA A 100 39.95 -1.57 -11.57
N GLN A 101 38.83 -1.23 -12.18
CA GLN A 101 38.43 0.14 -12.50
C GLN A 101 36.93 0.35 -12.22
N PRO A 102 36.50 0.31 -10.96
CA PRO A 102 35.09 0.29 -10.60
C PRO A 102 34.35 1.58 -10.91
N SER A 103 35.06 2.69 -11.14
CA SER A 103 34.45 3.95 -11.58
C SER A 103 33.96 3.93 -13.04
N ARG A 104 34.38 2.95 -13.84
CA ARG A 104 33.94 2.79 -15.23
C ARG A 104 32.81 1.79 -15.30
N VAL A 105 31.58 2.32 -15.27
CA VAL A 105 30.36 1.53 -15.39
C VAL A 105 29.83 1.64 -16.81
N GLN A 106 29.57 0.49 -17.43
CA GLN A 106 29.04 0.39 -18.79
C GLN A 106 27.59 -0.13 -18.74
N ARG A 107 26.65 0.59 -19.33
CA ARG A 107 25.27 0.10 -19.53
C ARG A 107 25.26 -0.99 -20.61
N LEU A 108 24.56 -2.08 -20.34
CA LEU A 108 24.47 -3.24 -21.22
C LEU A 108 23.10 -3.33 -21.93
N THR A 109 22.03 -2.99 -21.22
CA THR A 109 20.67 -3.05 -21.77
C THR A 109 19.98 -1.68 -21.74
N THR A 110 18.99 -1.47 -22.62
CA THR A 110 18.29 -0.19 -22.80
C THR A 110 16.81 -0.39 -23.13
N ASN A 111 16.25 -1.57 -22.86
CA ASN A 111 14.84 -1.84 -23.13
C ASN A 111 13.92 -1.03 -22.20
N THR A 112 12.67 -0.82 -22.58
CA THR A 112 11.68 -0.11 -21.76
C THR A 112 11.15 -0.96 -20.61
N ALA A 113 11.28 -2.29 -20.69
CA ALA A 113 11.00 -3.19 -19.57
C ALA A 113 12.27 -3.35 -18.72
N PRO A 114 12.15 -3.49 -17.39
CA PRO A 114 13.29 -3.70 -16.50
C PRO A 114 14.01 -5.00 -16.79
N ASP A 115 15.35 -4.99 -16.69
CA ASP A 115 16.23 -6.14 -16.82
C ASP A 115 16.88 -6.45 -15.47
N LEU A 116 16.68 -7.67 -14.96
CA LEU A 116 16.92 -8.08 -13.58
C LEU A 116 17.67 -9.42 -13.53
N GLU A 117 18.19 -9.78 -12.36
CA GLU A 117 18.71 -11.12 -12.04
C GLU A 117 19.72 -11.66 -13.07
N PRO A 118 20.82 -10.98 -13.37
CA PRO A 118 21.78 -11.45 -14.34
C PRO A 118 22.60 -12.65 -13.86
N THR A 119 22.94 -13.56 -14.79
CA THR A 119 24.00 -14.58 -14.62
C THR A 119 24.82 -14.67 -15.89
N VAL A 120 26.13 -14.91 -15.78
CA VAL A 120 27.08 -14.82 -16.91
C VAL A 120 27.67 -16.19 -17.24
N ALA A 121 27.54 -16.60 -18.50
CA ALA A 121 28.12 -17.84 -19.03
C ALA A 121 29.61 -17.69 -19.34
N ALA A 122 30.31 -18.84 -19.51
CA ALA A 122 31.75 -18.87 -19.77
C ALA A 122 32.16 -18.15 -21.06
N ASP A 123 31.30 -18.10 -22.04
CA ASP A 123 31.51 -17.37 -23.32
C ASP A 123 31.19 -15.87 -23.23
N GLY A 124 30.76 -15.37 -22.05
CA GLY A 124 30.37 -13.99 -21.82
C GLY A 124 28.89 -13.69 -22.14
N THR A 125 28.12 -14.66 -22.55
CA THR A 125 26.65 -14.53 -22.72
C THR A 125 26.02 -14.27 -21.35
N ILE A 126 25.13 -13.29 -21.27
CA ILE A 126 24.40 -12.93 -20.06
C ILE A 126 22.98 -13.47 -20.17
N PHE A 127 22.56 -14.27 -19.21
CA PHE A 127 21.15 -14.64 -19.01
C PHE A 127 20.55 -13.74 -17.95
N PHE A 128 19.31 -13.33 -18.13
CA PHE A 128 18.67 -12.37 -17.24
C PHE A 128 17.14 -12.45 -17.35
N VAL A 129 16.46 -11.82 -16.44
CA VAL A 129 15.00 -11.68 -16.42
C VAL A 129 14.63 -10.32 -16.99
N ARG A 130 13.78 -10.30 -18.01
CA ARG A 130 13.14 -9.07 -18.52
C ARG A 130 11.68 -9.05 -18.16
N GLY A 131 11.23 -7.89 -17.68
CA GLY A 131 9.89 -7.70 -17.17
C GLY A 131 9.77 -8.08 -15.71
N ARG A 132 8.57 -7.92 -15.19
CA ARG A 132 8.28 -8.08 -13.75
C ARG A 132 7.03 -8.91 -13.54
N MET A 133 6.88 -9.51 -12.37
CA MET A 133 5.69 -10.28 -11.99
C MET A 133 5.26 -11.27 -13.08
N ASN A 134 4.05 -11.14 -13.61
CA ASN A 134 3.52 -12.03 -14.63
C ASN A 134 4.19 -11.85 -16.01
N ASP A 135 4.89 -10.76 -16.24
CA ASP A 135 5.62 -10.48 -17.48
C ASP A 135 7.09 -10.90 -17.42
N ALA A 136 7.58 -11.37 -16.28
CA ALA A 136 8.95 -11.81 -16.10
C ALA A 136 9.29 -12.99 -17.02
N ARG A 137 10.30 -12.84 -17.87
CA ARG A 137 10.73 -13.84 -18.83
C ARG A 137 12.25 -13.92 -18.93
N LEU A 138 12.76 -15.13 -19.19
CA LEU A 138 14.18 -15.33 -19.39
C LEU A 138 14.63 -14.86 -20.77
N TRP A 139 15.67 -14.04 -20.75
CA TRP A 139 16.35 -13.54 -21.94
C TRP A 139 17.83 -13.87 -21.87
N ARG A 140 18.48 -13.90 -23.01
CA ARG A 140 19.93 -13.95 -23.12
C ARG A 140 20.43 -12.78 -23.98
N ARG A 141 21.57 -12.25 -23.61
CA ARG A 141 22.29 -11.23 -24.36
C ARG A 141 23.65 -11.79 -24.72
N ALA A 142 23.90 -11.97 -26.00
CA ALA A 142 25.18 -12.42 -26.53
C ALA A 142 26.23 -11.28 -26.41
N VAL A 143 27.51 -11.64 -26.53
CA VAL A 143 28.65 -10.69 -26.45
C VAL A 143 28.55 -9.60 -27.53
N ASN A 144 28.02 -9.93 -28.70
CA ASN A 144 27.77 -8.97 -29.79
C ASN A 144 26.58 -8.01 -29.51
N GLY A 145 25.88 -8.17 -28.41
CA GLY A 145 24.76 -7.35 -28.02
C GLY A 145 23.37 -7.86 -28.48
N GLU A 146 23.31 -8.95 -29.22
CA GLU A 146 22.05 -9.55 -29.64
C GLU A 146 21.27 -10.09 -28.41
N GLU A 147 20.00 -9.75 -28.30
CA GLU A 147 19.12 -10.16 -27.22
C GLU A 147 18.00 -11.05 -27.72
N VAL A 148 17.87 -12.23 -27.14
CA VAL A 148 16.89 -13.24 -27.55
C VAL A 148 16.24 -13.87 -26.33
N ARG A 149 14.94 -14.12 -26.41
CA ARG A 149 14.19 -14.85 -25.38
C ARG A 149 14.65 -16.32 -25.32
N VAL A 150 14.88 -16.81 -24.09
CA VAL A 150 15.45 -18.14 -23.86
C VAL A 150 14.41 -19.25 -23.95
N THR A 151 13.18 -18.98 -23.52
CA THR A 151 12.09 -19.95 -23.44
C THR A 151 10.86 -19.49 -24.20
N LYS A 152 9.92 -20.40 -24.45
CA LYS A 152 8.60 -20.11 -25.02
C LYS A 152 7.49 -20.08 -23.96
N ALA A 153 7.85 -20.13 -22.66
CA ALA A 153 6.89 -20.18 -21.56
C ALA A 153 5.97 -18.96 -21.55
N THR A 154 4.72 -19.18 -21.24
CA THR A 154 3.72 -18.12 -21.04
C THR A 154 3.62 -17.66 -19.59
N THR A 155 4.13 -18.47 -18.67
CA THR A 155 4.18 -18.20 -17.23
C THR A 155 5.48 -17.50 -16.83
N PRO A 156 5.52 -16.78 -15.68
CA PRO A 156 6.70 -16.10 -15.20
C PRO A 156 7.90 -16.99 -14.97
N GLU A 157 9.08 -16.47 -15.29
CA GLU A 157 10.38 -17.13 -15.13
C GLU A 157 11.35 -16.18 -14.44
N ARG A 158 12.16 -16.68 -13.49
CA ARG A 158 13.09 -15.87 -12.69
C ARG A 158 14.27 -16.66 -12.13
N ALA A 159 15.14 -15.95 -11.40
CA ALA A 159 16.30 -16.50 -10.70
C ALA A 159 17.18 -17.41 -11.58
N PRO A 160 17.62 -16.98 -12.77
CA PRO A 160 18.50 -17.79 -13.60
C PRO A 160 19.85 -18.03 -12.89
N SER A 161 20.30 -19.28 -12.87
CA SER A 161 21.58 -19.67 -12.29
C SER A 161 22.28 -20.69 -13.21
N LEU A 162 23.54 -20.43 -13.55
CA LEU A 162 24.32 -21.29 -14.44
C LEU A 162 25.21 -22.25 -13.63
N THR A 163 25.38 -23.47 -14.15
CA THR A 163 26.42 -24.38 -13.67
C THR A 163 27.80 -23.73 -13.84
N PRO A 164 28.80 -24.07 -13.01
CA PRO A 164 30.18 -23.57 -13.18
C PRO A 164 30.77 -23.89 -14.55
N ALA A 165 30.34 -24.97 -15.19
CA ALA A 165 30.73 -25.33 -16.56
C ALA A 165 30.00 -24.48 -17.63
N GLY A 166 28.90 -23.81 -17.28
CA GLY A 166 28.08 -23.02 -18.19
C GLY A 166 27.25 -23.85 -19.18
N ASP A 167 27.11 -25.15 -18.94
CA ASP A 167 26.40 -26.09 -19.83
C ASP A 167 24.89 -26.19 -19.51
N ARG A 168 24.49 -25.77 -18.30
CA ARG A 168 23.09 -25.82 -17.85
C ARG A 168 22.67 -24.53 -17.16
N LEU A 169 21.41 -24.19 -17.40
CA LEU A 169 20.72 -23.06 -16.77
C LEU A 169 19.60 -23.61 -15.87
N ALA A 170 19.73 -23.42 -14.56
CA ALA A 170 18.59 -23.57 -13.65
C ALA A 170 17.82 -22.26 -13.58
N TYR A 171 16.51 -22.34 -13.42
CA TYR A 171 15.65 -21.18 -13.22
C TYR A 171 14.36 -21.58 -12.52
N ILE A 172 13.68 -20.60 -11.94
CA ILE A 172 12.38 -20.80 -11.30
C ILE A 172 11.27 -20.43 -12.29
N GLN A 173 10.33 -21.34 -12.51
CA GLN A 173 9.13 -21.09 -13.29
C GLN A 173 7.91 -21.12 -12.37
N ARG A 174 7.11 -20.06 -12.40
CA ARG A 174 5.82 -20.02 -11.72
C ARG A 174 4.77 -20.81 -12.52
N THR A 175 3.94 -21.58 -11.82
CA THR A 175 2.82 -22.34 -12.37
C THR A 175 1.55 -21.99 -11.60
N GLU A 176 0.40 -22.47 -12.04
CA GLU A 176 -0.88 -22.29 -11.33
C GLU A 176 -0.88 -22.91 -9.91
N THR A 177 -0.02 -23.89 -9.66
CA THR A 177 0.08 -24.61 -8.38
C THR A 177 1.32 -24.27 -7.57
N GLY A 178 2.03 -23.18 -7.86
CA GLY A 178 3.26 -22.76 -7.18
C GLY A 178 4.47 -22.67 -8.11
N SER A 179 5.63 -22.39 -7.55
CA SER A 179 6.90 -22.24 -8.30
C SER A 179 7.65 -23.56 -8.41
N ARG A 180 8.41 -23.74 -9.49
CA ARG A 180 9.18 -24.96 -9.74
C ARG A 180 10.58 -24.63 -10.27
N ILE A 181 11.59 -25.37 -9.82
CA ILE A 181 12.94 -25.30 -10.39
C ILE A 181 12.96 -26.12 -11.68
N ARG A 182 13.39 -25.46 -12.75
CA ARG A 182 13.64 -26.10 -14.04
C ARG A 182 15.13 -26.04 -14.36
N VAL A 183 15.61 -27.06 -15.08
CA VAL A 183 16.98 -27.10 -15.60
C VAL A 183 16.94 -27.31 -17.10
N ARG A 184 17.58 -26.40 -17.83
CA ARG A 184 17.78 -26.43 -19.28
C ARG A 184 19.21 -26.77 -19.60
N VAL A 185 19.44 -27.74 -20.49
CA VAL A 185 20.75 -27.99 -21.11
C VAL A 185 20.92 -27.05 -22.28
N LEU A 186 21.91 -26.14 -22.21
CA LEU A 186 22.03 -25.03 -23.18
C LEU A 186 22.39 -25.49 -24.60
N ALA A 187 23.04 -26.69 -24.75
CA ALA A 187 23.32 -27.28 -26.05
C ALA A 187 22.13 -28.04 -26.67
N ALA A 188 21.06 -28.29 -25.92
CA ALA A 188 19.86 -28.98 -26.37
C ALA A 188 18.76 -28.02 -26.78
N THR A 189 18.00 -28.37 -27.81
CA THR A 189 16.87 -27.54 -28.24
C THR A 189 15.62 -27.86 -27.41
N ASP A 190 15.05 -26.86 -26.76
CA ASP A 190 13.69 -26.78 -26.19
C ASP A 190 13.26 -27.82 -25.13
N VAL A 191 14.18 -28.52 -24.46
CA VAL A 191 13.83 -29.49 -23.41
C VAL A 191 14.29 -28.99 -22.03
N ASP A 192 13.32 -28.71 -21.19
CA ASP A 192 13.55 -28.35 -19.79
C ASP A 192 13.07 -29.48 -18.88
N SER A 193 13.92 -29.93 -17.97
CA SER A 193 13.52 -30.88 -16.93
C SER A 193 12.99 -30.16 -15.69
N VAL A 194 11.93 -30.68 -15.10
CA VAL A 194 11.48 -30.24 -13.76
C VAL A 194 12.33 -30.93 -12.71
N VAL A 195 13.00 -30.16 -11.87
CA VAL A 195 13.84 -30.68 -10.78
C VAL A 195 13.04 -30.83 -9.49
N THR A 196 12.34 -29.78 -9.08
CA THR A 196 11.44 -29.82 -7.94
C THR A 196 10.41 -28.71 -8.02
N GLY A 197 9.26 -28.92 -7.38
CA GLY A 197 8.23 -27.93 -7.13
C GLY A 197 7.80 -27.92 -5.67
N GLU A 198 8.52 -28.69 -4.83
CA GLU A 198 8.21 -28.72 -3.42
C GLU A 198 8.73 -27.44 -2.75
N HIS A 199 7.94 -26.94 -1.79
CA HIS A 199 8.31 -25.81 -0.93
C HIS A 199 8.44 -24.43 -1.61
N ASP A 200 7.95 -24.24 -2.84
CA ASP A 200 7.90 -22.95 -3.56
C ASP A 200 9.24 -22.17 -3.54
N PRO A 201 10.24 -22.58 -4.36
CA PRO A 201 11.59 -22.04 -4.33
C PRO A 201 11.65 -20.56 -4.72
N GLU A 202 12.58 -19.81 -4.10
CA GLU A 202 12.77 -18.37 -4.30
C GLU A 202 14.13 -17.96 -4.84
N SER A 203 15.20 -18.39 -4.23
CA SER A 203 16.58 -18.12 -4.66
C SER A 203 17.28 -19.45 -4.91
N ILE A 204 18.06 -19.54 -5.97
CA ILE A 204 18.72 -20.79 -6.36
C ILE A 204 20.21 -20.56 -6.68
N THR A 205 21.04 -21.54 -6.35
CA THR A 205 22.45 -21.56 -6.71
C THR A 205 22.95 -22.98 -6.96
N TRP A 206 23.85 -23.16 -7.93
CA TRP A 206 24.52 -24.42 -8.17
C TRP A 206 25.67 -24.65 -7.21
N SER A 207 25.89 -25.92 -6.84
CA SER A 207 27.13 -26.32 -6.18
C SER A 207 28.32 -26.18 -7.14
N PRO A 208 29.53 -25.98 -6.61
CA PRO A 208 30.74 -25.83 -7.43
C PRO A 208 31.06 -27.01 -8.35
N ASP A 209 30.56 -28.22 -8.03
CA ASP A 209 30.66 -29.40 -8.87
C ASP A 209 29.56 -29.50 -9.96
N GLY A 210 28.55 -28.63 -9.90
CA GLY A 210 27.42 -28.63 -10.84
C GLY A 210 26.45 -29.80 -10.69
N GLU A 211 26.52 -30.56 -9.59
CA GLU A 211 25.71 -31.75 -9.38
C GLU A 211 24.49 -31.50 -8.46
N ARG A 212 24.49 -30.40 -7.70
CA ARG A 212 23.44 -30.08 -6.73
C ARG A 212 23.00 -28.64 -6.89
N ILE A 213 21.77 -28.37 -6.48
CA ILE A 213 21.16 -27.03 -6.41
C ILE A 213 20.78 -26.78 -4.95
N ALA A 214 21.28 -25.71 -4.38
CA ALA A 214 20.75 -25.15 -3.14
C ALA A 214 19.69 -24.10 -3.48
N TYR A 215 18.63 -24.08 -2.70
CA TYR A 215 17.57 -23.09 -2.85
C TYR A 215 16.94 -22.71 -1.52
N THR A 216 16.39 -21.53 -1.47
CA THR A 216 15.64 -21.05 -0.34
C THR A 216 14.15 -21.06 -0.63
N THR A 217 13.34 -21.13 0.42
CA THR A 217 11.87 -21.06 0.36
C THR A 217 11.34 -20.17 1.46
N HIS A 218 10.09 -19.77 1.27
CA HIS A 218 9.42 -18.89 2.22
C HIS A 218 7.92 -19.19 2.41
N ALA A 219 7.28 -19.84 1.45
CA ALA A 219 5.82 -20.00 1.38
C ALA A 219 5.21 -20.76 2.57
N THR A 220 5.93 -21.69 3.18
CA THR A 220 5.45 -22.47 4.33
C THR A 220 6.31 -22.28 5.57
N ARG A 221 7.55 -21.99 5.40
CA ARG A 221 8.57 -21.63 6.41
C ARG A 221 9.86 -21.19 5.71
N ASP A 222 10.63 -20.39 6.37
CA ASP A 222 11.98 -20.06 5.97
C ASP A 222 12.85 -21.31 6.01
N ALA A 223 13.39 -21.71 4.86
CA ALA A 223 14.21 -22.89 4.80
C ALA A 223 15.19 -22.86 3.62
N VAL A 224 16.36 -23.45 3.86
CA VAL A 224 17.33 -23.79 2.82
C VAL A 224 17.25 -25.29 2.54
N TYR A 225 17.17 -25.61 1.27
CA TYR A 225 17.13 -26.98 0.79
C TYR A 225 18.27 -27.24 -0.20
N ILE A 226 18.66 -28.50 -0.30
CA ILE A 226 19.57 -29.00 -1.36
C ILE A 226 18.89 -30.14 -2.09
N THR A 227 18.92 -30.08 -3.40
CA THR A 227 18.45 -31.16 -4.28
C THR A 227 19.53 -31.52 -5.29
N PRO A 228 19.69 -32.79 -5.71
CA PRO A 228 20.52 -33.13 -6.86
C PRO A 228 19.88 -32.57 -8.14
N ARG A 229 20.69 -32.38 -9.17
CA ARG A 229 20.29 -31.80 -10.46
C ARG A 229 19.16 -32.53 -11.18
N ASN A 230 18.86 -33.77 -10.79
CA ASN A 230 17.77 -34.57 -11.30
C ASN A 230 16.52 -34.60 -10.43
N GLY A 231 16.55 -33.93 -9.27
CA GLY A 231 15.41 -33.76 -8.39
C GLY A 231 14.92 -35.01 -7.65
N HIS A 232 15.72 -36.08 -7.59
CA HIS A 232 15.28 -37.34 -6.98
C HIS A 232 14.96 -37.26 -5.49
N TYR A 233 15.48 -36.27 -4.79
CA TYR A 233 15.18 -36.01 -3.38
C TYR A 233 15.45 -34.54 -3.02
N VAL A 234 14.87 -34.10 -1.93
CA VAL A 234 15.05 -32.76 -1.39
C VAL A 234 15.45 -32.88 0.08
N ASN A 235 16.58 -32.33 0.45
CA ASN A 235 17.10 -32.32 1.80
C ASN A 235 16.94 -30.93 2.43
N PHE A 236 16.25 -30.84 3.54
CA PHE A 236 16.25 -29.68 4.40
C PHE A 236 17.63 -29.53 5.05
N ILE A 237 18.19 -28.32 5.00
CA ILE A 237 19.53 -28.01 5.50
C ILE A 237 19.48 -27.02 6.68
N ALA A 238 18.68 -25.96 6.56
CA ALA A 238 18.63 -24.90 7.55
C ALA A 238 17.28 -24.18 7.57
N ALA A 239 16.96 -23.58 8.70
CA ALA A 239 15.89 -22.59 8.79
C ALA A 239 16.48 -21.20 8.55
N ALA A 240 16.43 -20.76 7.30
CA ALA A 240 16.87 -19.42 6.86
C ALA A 240 16.22 -19.10 5.51
N ALA A 241 15.90 -17.86 5.27
CA ALA A 241 15.43 -17.37 3.98
C ALA A 241 16.31 -16.23 3.49
N GLY A 242 16.40 -16.06 2.19
CA GLY A 242 17.17 -15.00 1.58
C GLY A 242 17.96 -15.44 0.36
N ASP A 243 18.92 -14.63 -0.03
CA ASP A 243 19.77 -14.94 -1.17
C ASP A 243 20.81 -15.98 -0.79
N VAL A 244 20.89 -17.02 -1.60
CA VAL A 244 21.76 -18.15 -1.35
C VAL A 244 22.94 -18.18 -2.31
N ALA A 245 24.15 -18.36 -1.78
CA ALA A 245 25.35 -18.54 -2.58
C ALA A 245 26.21 -19.70 -2.06
N TRP A 246 26.59 -20.59 -2.94
CA TRP A 246 27.49 -21.69 -2.58
C TRP A 246 28.96 -21.26 -2.66
N ALA A 247 29.70 -21.48 -1.58
CA ALA A 247 31.12 -21.17 -1.56
C ALA A 247 31.90 -22.10 -2.51
N PRO A 248 33.00 -21.62 -3.11
CA PRO A 248 33.77 -22.41 -4.11
C PRO A 248 34.38 -23.70 -3.56
N ASP A 249 34.49 -23.83 -2.24
CA ASP A 249 35.01 -25.06 -1.59
C ASP A 249 33.98 -26.20 -1.55
N GLY A 250 32.71 -25.90 -1.90
CA GLY A 250 31.60 -26.87 -1.94
C GLY A 250 31.11 -27.32 -0.55
N ARG A 251 31.64 -26.77 0.54
CA ARG A 251 31.33 -27.17 1.92
C ARG A 251 30.46 -26.18 2.67
N VAL A 252 30.43 -24.96 2.22
CA VAL A 252 29.76 -23.87 2.86
C VAL A 252 28.73 -23.25 1.91
N ILE A 253 27.55 -22.98 2.44
CA ILE A 253 26.55 -22.13 1.81
C ILE A 253 26.45 -20.87 2.63
N LEU A 254 26.57 -19.71 1.97
CA LEU A 254 26.18 -18.44 2.56
C LEU A 254 24.75 -18.12 2.24
N VAL A 255 24.04 -17.61 3.22
CA VAL A 255 22.73 -16.98 3.05
C VAL A 255 22.85 -15.55 3.53
N ALA A 256 22.56 -14.62 2.64
CA ALA A 256 22.22 -13.28 3.05
C ALA A 256 20.79 -13.37 3.58
N GLU A 257 20.70 -13.64 4.88
CA GLU A 257 19.41 -13.80 5.54
C GLU A 257 18.66 -12.48 5.40
N ARG A 258 17.54 -12.56 4.77
CA ARG A 258 16.55 -11.54 4.96
C ARG A 258 16.17 -11.67 6.43
N GLY A 259 16.31 -10.62 7.22
CA GLY A 259 15.80 -10.61 8.56
C GLY A 259 14.41 -11.24 8.58
N ASP A 260 13.85 -11.70 9.67
CA ASP A 260 12.59 -12.50 9.79
C ASP A 260 11.37 -12.05 8.95
N ASP A 261 11.56 -11.51 7.77
CA ASP A 261 10.98 -10.25 7.39
C ASP A 261 10.54 -10.17 5.96
N ASP A 262 11.08 -10.92 5.04
CA ASP A 262 10.69 -10.84 3.64
C ASP A 262 9.74 -11.99 3.30
N VAL A 263 8.63 -11.93 3.96
CA VAL A 263 7.53 -12.86 3.82
C VAL A 263 6.75 -12.54 2.57
N GLY A 264 6.60 -13.52 1.72
CA GLY A 264 5.70 -13.46 0.60
C GLY A 264 6.32 -12.94 -0.69
N TYR A 265 7.59 -13.20 -0.88
CA TYR A 265 8.19 -13.18 -2.21
C TYR A 265 7.68 -14.38 -3.02
N ASN A 266 6.47 -14.28 -3.50
CA ASN A 266 5.87 -15.28 -4.37
C ASN A 266 6.42 -15.22 -5.80
N GLY A 267 7.73 -15.10 -5.94
CA GLY A 267 8.35 -15.06 -7.23
C GLY A 267 8.21 -13.73 -7.98
N ASP A 268 7.94 -12.65 -7.28
CA ASP A 268 7.91 -11.32 -7.85
C ASP A 268 9.31 -10.73 -7.89
N PRO A 269 9.95 -10.60 -9.06
CA PRO A 269 11.28 -10.01 -9.19
C PRO A 269 11.33 -8.54 -8.75
N ASP A 270 10.17 -7.88 -8.63
CA ASP A 270 10.08 -6.47 -8.23
C ASP A 270 10.30 -6.26 -6.75
N ARG A 271 10.15 -7.31 -5.94
CA ARG A 271 10.53 -7.27 -4.53
C ARG A 271 12.01 -7.13 -4.29
N VAL A 272 12.81 -7.33 -5.29
CA VAL A 272 14.21 -6.89 -5.27
C VAL A 272 14.31 -5.40 -4.92
N GLY A 273 13.36 -4.60 -5.38
CA GLY A 273 13.23 -3.20 -5.00
C GLY A 273 13.05 -2.97 -3.50
N ASP A 274 12.27 -3.80 -2.83
CA ASP A 274 11.95 -3.65 -1.40
C ASP A 274 13.11 -4.00 -0.48
N ARG A 275 14.11 -4.71 -0.99
CA ARG A 275 15.32 -5.02 -0.24
C ARG A 275 16.06 -3.78 0.25
N ARG A 276 15.84 -2.60 -0.34
CA ARG A 276 16.38 -1.33 0.18
C ARG A 276 15.98 -1.07 1.61
N ALA A 277 14.74 -1.36 1.93
CA ALA A 277 14.23 -1.16 3.27
C ALA A 277 14.87 -2.12 4.27
N SER A 278 15.08 -3.38 3.86
CA SER A 278 15.73 -4.38 4.71
C SER A 278 17.24 -4.18 4.83
N GLU A 279 17.88 -3.55 3.84
CA GLU A 279 19.34 -3.31 3.85
C GLU A 279 19.84 -2.48 5.03
N SER A 280 19.01 -1.62 5.56
CA SER A 280 19.39 -0.73 6.65
C SER A 280 18.99 -1.21 8.04
N LEU A 281 18.42 -2.40 8.14
CA LEU A 281 18.12 -3.01 9.43
C LEU A 281 19.39 -3.46 10.13
N ALA A 282 19.88 -2.67 11.07
CA ALA A 282 21.03 -3.01 11.91
C ALA A 282 20.89 -4.36 12.65
N ASN A 283 19.70 -4.93 12.69
CA ASN A 283 19.38 -6.18 13.38
C ASN A 283 18.89 -7.32 12.49
N ALA A 284 18.55 -7.09 11.24
CA ALA A 284 17.81 -8.05 10.45
C ALA A 284 18.64 -8.73 9.38
N ASN A 285 19.58 -8.06 8.75
CA ASN A 285 20.29 -8.67 7.64
C ASN A 285 21.61 -9.27 8.10
N ARG A 286 21.62 -10.57 8.17
CA ARG A 286 22.76 -11.35 8.60
C ARG A 286 23.30 -12.11 7.41
N LEU A 287 24.60 -12.08 7.26
CA LEU A 287 25.26 -13.05 6.42
C LEU A 287 25.45 -14.33 7.23
N LEU A 288 24.71 -15.36 6.90
CA LEU A 288 24.77 -16.64 7.59
C LEU A 288 25.65 -17.62 6.85
N THR A 289 26.54 -18.26 7.60
CA THR A 289 27.29 -19.40 7.11
C THR A 289 26.59 -20.66 7.56
N ILE A 290 26.12 -21.47 6.63
CA ILE A 290 25.42 -22.70 6.94
C ILE A 290 26.35 -23.88 6.78
N THR A 291 26.53 -24.55 7.88
CA THR A 291 26.97 -25.93 7.93
C THR A 291 25.89 -26.86 8.49
N VAL A 292 24.75 -26.39 8.87
CA VAL A 292 23.38 -26.98 9.18
C VAL A 292 22.63 -26.43 10.45
N PRO A 293 21.25 -26.44 10.79
CA PRO A 293 20.19 -25.37 10.96
C PRO A 293 19.50 -24.91 12.32
N ALA A 294 18.52 -23.87 12.44
CA ALA A 294 17.12 -23.59 13.06
C ALA A 294 16.62 -22.38 13.96
N ALA A 295 15.53 -21.68 14.10
CA ALA A 295 14.15 -21.13 14.49
C ALA A 295 13.67 -20.02 15.59
N PRO A 296 12.36 -19.49 16.02
CA PRO A 296 11.64 -18.15 15.87
C PRO A 296 10.88 -17.33 17.05
N ASP A 297 10.04 -16.08 16.88
CA ASP A 297 8.74 -15.32 17.39
C ASP A 297 8.56 -13.93 18.18
N SER A 298 7.47 -12.97 18.31
CA SER A 298 6.40 -11.91 18.20
C SER A 298 5.72 -10.87 19.21
N THR A 299 4.91 -9.64 19.05
CA THR A 299 3.64 -8.75 19.34
C THR A 299 3.30 -7.47 20.24
N PRO A 300 2.04 -6.56 20.46
CA PRO A 300 1.21 -5.30 20.20
C PRO A 300 0.45 -4.24 21.12
N ALA A 301 -0.48 -2.96 20.84
CA ALA A 301 -1.75 -2.20 21.27
C ALA A 301 -2.31 -0.71 21.56
N ALA A 302 -3.42 0.13 21.85
CA ALA A 302 -4.49 1.20 21.64
C ALA A 302 -5.23 2.39 22.40
N VAL A 303 -6.49 3.42 22.13
CA VAL A 303 -7.53 4.26 22.78
C VAL A 303 -8.49 5.52 22.58
N SER A 304 -9.28 6.54 23.24
CA SER A 304 -10.55 7.41 23.09
C SER A 304 -10.95 8.83 23.79
N VAL A 305 -12.11 9.70 23.86
CA VAL A 305 -13.34 10.54 23.65
C VAL A 305 -14.14 11.76 24.33
N SER A 306 -15.19 12.79 23.88
CA SER A 306 -16.58 13.46 24.03
C SER A 306 -17.09 14.96 24.37
N ALA A 307 -18.36 15.66 24.36
CA ALA A 307 -19.41 16.62 23.96
C ALA A 307 -20.51 17.63 24.41
N THR A 308 -21.29 18.84 23.92
CA THR A 308 -22.73 19.40 23.83
C THR A 308 -23.13 20.88 23.58
N ALA A 309 -24.42 21.40 23.20
CA ALA A 309 -25.05 22.78 23.16
C ALA A 309 -26.51 23.06 22.61
N ASP A 310 -27.11 24.36 22.48
CA ASP A 310 -28.48 24.81 22.15
C ASP A 310 -29.07 24.43 20.77
N ARG A 311 -30.37 24.11 20.71
CA ARG A 311 -30.93 23.24 19.67
C ARG A 311 -31.51 23.90 18.41
N ALA A 312 -32.51 24.81 18.55
CA ALA A 312 -33.24 25.28 17.38
C ALA A 312 -32.39 26.14 16.42
N THR A 313 -31.59 27.06 16.96
CA THR A 313 -30.67 27.90 16.19
C THR A 313 -29.58 27.03 15.58
N ARG A 314 -29.02 26.11 16.36
CA ARG A 314 -28.05 25.13 15.89
C ARG A 314 -28.57 24.25 14.76
N ASN A 315 -29.81 23.76 14.88
CA ASN A 315 -30.48 22.97 13.87
C ASN A 315 -30.67 23.75 12.57
N ALA A 316 -31.09 25.03 12.69
CA ALA A 316 -31.27 25.92 11.54
C ALA A 316 -29.95 26.14 10.80
N GLU A 317 -28.91 26.53 11.52
CA GLU A 317 -27.57 26.78 10.95
C GLU A 317 -26.94 25.51 10.34
N ALA A 318 -27.13 24.37 11.02
CA ALA A 318 -26.64 23.08 10.52
C ALA A 318 -27.35 22.68 9.23
N PHE A 319 -28.69 22.80 9.19
CA PHE A 319 -29.46 22.47 8.00
C PHE A 319 -29.20 23.45 6.85
N ASP A 320 -29.05 24.73 7.12
CA ASP A 320 -28.76 25.76 6.10
C ASP A 320 -27.32 25.57 5.54
N ARG A 321 -26.34 25.24 6.40
CA ARG A 321 -24.98 24.87 5.95
C ARG A 321 -24.99 23.60 5.10
N PHE A 322 -25.67 22.57 5.56
CA PHE A 322 -25.90 21.35 4.82
C PHE A 322 -26.50 21.63 3.44
N SER A 323 -27.61 22.41 3.39
CA SER A 323 -28.27 22.77 2.14
C SER A 323 -27.35 23.52 1.17
N ARG A 324 -26.63 24.54 1.65
CA ARG A 324 -25.68 25.34 0.86
C ARG A 324 -24.48 24.53 0.41
N ARG A 325 -23.98 23.63 1.25
CA ARG A 325 -22.87 22.76 0.91
C ARG A 325 -23.27 21.82 -0.22
N ILE A 326 -24.42 21.15 -0.12
CA ILE A 326 -24.95 20.32 -1.19
C ILE A 326 -25.12 21.15 -2.46
N GLU A 327 -25.68 22.36 -2.37
CA GLU A 327 -25.85 23.24 -3.53
C GLU A 327 -24.52 23.60 -4.18
N ARG A 328 -23.52 24.04 -3.43
CA ARG A 328 -22.20 24.45 -3.94
C ARG A 328 -21.36 23.29 -4.46
N THR A 329 -21.43 22.14 -3.82
CA THR A 329 -20.61 20.99 -4.18
C THR A 329 -21.26 20.11 -5.22
N TYR A 330 -22.60 19.99 -5.17
CA TYR A 330 -23.36 19.15 -6.08
C TYR A 330 -23.80 19.85 -7.37
N PHE A 331 -24.00 21.17 -7.32
CA PHE A 331 -24.67 21.91 -8.40
C PHE A 331 -23.78 22.98 -9.05
N ALA A 332 -22.49 22.96 -8.76
CA ALA A 332 -21.53 23.97 -9.29
C ALA A 332 -21.30 23.93 -10.80
N THR A 333 -21.77 22.91 -11.51
CA THR A 333 -21.65 22.80 -12.98
C THR A 333 -22.90 23.30 -13.69
N LEU A 334 -22.74 23.88 -14.88
CA LEU A 334 -23.83 24.40 -15.72
C LEU A 334 -24.97 23.39 -15.97
N ALA A 335 -24.65 22.10 -16.10
CA ALA A 335 -25.64 21.02 -16.23
C ALA A 335 -26.46 20.78 -14.94
N ALA A 336 -25.99 21.28 -13.80
CA ALA A 336 -26.59 21.08 -12.49
C ALA A 336 -27.54 22.22 -12.08
N ALA A 337 -27.61 23.35 -12.82
CA ALA A 337 -28.41 24.52 -12.40
C ALA A 337 -29.90 24.21 -12.21
N THR A 338 -30.54 23.43 -13.10
CA THR A 338 -31.93 23.00 -12.97
C THR A 338 -32.14 22.11 -11.74
N ARG A 339 -31.14 21.31 -11.40
CA ARG A 339 -31.18 20.40 -10.26
C ARG A 339 -30.94 21.14 -8.95
N ALA A 340 -30.14 22.24 -8.97
CA ALA A 340 -30.00 23.14 -7.84
C ALA A 340 -31.32 23.79 -7.44
N THR A 341 -32.18 24.15 -8.39
CA THR A 341 -33.52 24.66 -8.10
C THR A 341 -34.38 23.60 -7.42
N ALA A 342 -34.39 22.37 -7.95
CA ALA A 342 -35.12 21.27 -7.32
C ALA A 342 -34.59 20.94 -5.90
N TRP A 343 -33.31 21.07 -5.70
CA TRP A 343 -32.67 20.90 -4.36
C TRP A 343 -33.16 21.98 -3.38
N ARG A 344 -33.13 23.25 -3.77
CA ARG A 344 -33.64 24.34 -2.92
C ARG A 344 -35.10 24.16 -2.55
N ASP A 345 -35.93 23.68 -3.47
CA ASP A 345 -37.33 23.39 -3.20
C ASP A 345 -37.51 22.27 -2.17
N ILE A 346 -36.66 21.21 -2.25
CA ILE A 346 -36.65 20.11 -1.29
C ILE A 346 -36.21 20.62 0.10
N THR A 347 -35.10 21.33 0.18
CA THR A 347 -34.60 21.81 1.45
C THR A 347 -35.46 22.87 2.08
N ALA A 348 -36.08 23.76 1.30
CA ALA A 348 -37.06 24.72 1.81
C ALA A 348 -38.26 24.05 2.49
N LYS A 349 -38.78 22.97 1.91
CA LYS A 349 -39.86 22.18 2.51
C LYS A 349 -39.47 21.46 3.79
N LEU A 350 -38.23 21.05 3.92
CA LEU A 350 -37.77 20.29 5.06
C LEU A 350 -37.22 21.15 6.20
N ARG A 351 -36.88 22.42 5.93
CA ARG A 351 -36.22 23.31 6.90
C ARG A 351 -36.97 23.47 8.22
N ALA A 352 -38.27 23.61 8.17
CA ALA A 352 -39.08 23.74 9.40
C ALA A 352 -39.00 22.48 10.28
N ARG A 353 -39.00 21.29 9.66
CA ARG A 353 -38.81 20.02 10.37
C ARG A 353 -37.40 19.93 10.97
N ALA A 354 -36.38 20.38 10.24
CA ALA A 354 -35.00 20.40 10.74
C ALA A 354 -34.88 21.29 11.98
N VAL A 355 -35.42 22.51 11.94
CA VAL A 355 -35.40 23.45 13.07
C VAL A 355 -36.13 22.87 14.31
N ALA A 356 -37.22 22.20 14.11
CA ALA A 356 -38.03 21.60 15.17
C ALA A 356 -37.52 20.23 15.68
N ALA A 357 -36.46 19.72 15.13
CA ALA A 357 -35.91 18.42 15.52
C ALA A 357 -35.51 18.39 17.01
N PRO A 358 -36.07 17.43 17.80
CA PRO A 358 -35.87 17.40 19.26
C PRO A 358 -34.47 16.93 19.69
N ASN A 359 -33.73 16.33 18.81
CA ASN A 359 -32.37 15.80 19.03
C ASN A 359 -31.61 15.76 17.70
N ASP A 360 -30.33 15.48 17.77
CA ASP A 360 -29.45 15.46 16.59
C ASP A 360 -29.86 14.34 15.64
N SER A 361 -30.28 13.17 16.15
CA SER A 361 -30.80 12.07 15.34
C SER A 361 -32.00 12.49 14.50
N ALA A 362 -32.95 13.20 15.10
CA ALA A 362 -34.14 13.70 14.37
C ALA A 362 -33.77 14.78 13.32
N LEU A 363 -32.76 15.59 13.57
CA LEU A 363 -32.23 16.53 12.59
C LEU A 363 -31.59 15.79 11.42
N ASP A 364 -30.82 14.77 11.73
CA ASP A 364 -30.16 13.94 10.71
C ASP A 364 -31.19 13.16 9.88
N ASP A 365 -32.25 12.65 10.49
CA ASP A 365 -33.36 12.03 9.74
C ASP A 365 -33.95 12.99 8.69
N VAL A 366 -34.05 14.28 9.03
CA VAL A 366 -34.51 15.30 8.08
C VAL A 366 -33.44 15.54 7.00
N MET A 367 -32.18 15.61 7.33
CA MET A 367 -31.10 15.77 6.36
C MET A 367 -31.00 14.57 5.41
N GLN A 368 -31.10 13.35 5.94
CA GLN A 368 -31.11 12.13 5.14
C GLN A 368 -32.38 12.07 4.25
N SER A 369 -33.54 12.51 4.76
CA SER A 369 -34.74 12.65 3.95
C SER A 369 -34.55 13.62 2.78
N ALA A 370 -33.77 14.69 2.96
CA ALA A 370 -33.41 15.59 1.86
C ALA A 370 -32.44 14.91 0.87
N ILE A 371 -31.44 14.21 1.37
CA ILE A 371 -30.50 13.44 0.52
C ILE A 371 -31.22 12.38 -0.30
N ALA A 372 -32.11 11.62 0.31
CA ALA A 372 -32.92 10.59 -0.37
C ALA A 372 -33.77 11.14 -1.51
N GLN A 373 -34.30 12.35 -1.35
CA GLN A 373 -35.09 13.05 -2.36
C GLN A 373 -34.24 13.78 -3.42
N ARG A 374 -32.97 13.92 -3.17
CA ARG A 374 -32.02 14.64 -4.02
C ARG A 374 -31.99 14.04 -5.42
N PRO A 375 -31.98 14.83 -6.50
CA PRO A 375 -31.63 14.33 -7.83
C PRO A 375 -30.23 13.69 -7.86
N PRO A 376 -30.03 12.53 -8.50
CA PRO A 376 -28.70 11.89 -8.58
C PRO A 376 -27.74 12.75 -9.39
N LEU A 377 -26.70 13.33 -8.76
CA LEU A 377 -26.00 14.46 -9.36
C LEU A 377 -24.54 14.28 -9.60
N ARG A 378 -23.92 13.37 -8.89
CA ARG A 378 -22.52 13.07 -9.04
C ARG A 378 -22.33 11.80 -9.85
N GLU A 379 -23.42 11.22 -10.33
CA GLU A 379 -23.37 10.16 -11.32
C GLU A 379 -23.03 10.78 -12.68
N SER A 380 -21.99 10.29 -13.32
CA SER A 380 -21.68 10.69 -14.70
C SER A 380 -22.75 10.18 -15.66
N ALA A 381 -22.89 10.85 -16.79
CA ALA A 381 -23.53 10.21 -17.92
C ALA A 381 -22.77 8.94 -18.29
N GLU A 382 -23.43 8.00 -18.93
CA GLU A 382 -22.77 6.82 -19.49
C GLU A 382 -21.78 7.27 -20.59
N GLY A 383 -20.55 6.78 -20.53
CA GLY A 383 -19.50 7.19 -21.45
C GLY A 383 -18.57 6.06 -21.84
N ARG A 384 -17.67 6.31 -22.81
CA ARG A 384 -16.61 5.36 -23.18
C ARG A 384 -15.49 5.28 -22.14
N ALA A 385 -15.30 6.33 -21.34
CA ALA A 385 -14.37 6.41 -20.23
C ALA A 385 -14.88 7.40 -19.19
N ALA A 386 -14.47 7.25 -17.95
CA ALA A 386 -14.89 8.15 -16.86
C ALA A 386 -13.83 8.32 -15.78
N VAL A 387 -13.97 9.40 -15.03
CA VAL A 387 -13.17 9.78 -13.86
C VAL A 387 -14.09 10.07 -12.68
N SER A 388 -13.73 9.57 -11.51
CA SER A 388 -14.34 9.94 -10.23
C SER A 388 -13.24 10.39 -9.27
N SER A 389 -13.34 11.60 -8.72
CA SER A 389 -12.37 12.14 -7.77
C SER A 389 -12.99 13.06 -6.73
N ALA A 390 -12.21 13.44 -5.73
CA ALA A 390 -12.64 14.27 -4.61
C ALA A 390 -12.88 15.75 -4.97
N ASN A 391 -12.48 16.18 -6.17
CA ASN A 391 -12.56 17.59 -6.57
C ASN A 391 -12.89 17.73 -8.07
N PRO A 392 -13.83 18.60 -8.45
CA PRO A 392 -14.23 18.77 -9.85
C PRO A 392 -13.12 19.25 -10.78
N VAL A 393 -12.16 20.04 -10.30
CA VAL A 393 -11.00 20.48 -11.08
C VAL A 393 -10.11 19.28 -11.45
N ALA A 394 -9.89 18.38 -10.50
CA ALA A 394 -9.12 17.17 -10.73
C ALA A 394 -9.87 16.19 -11.63
N THR A 395 -11.18 16.05 -11.47
CA THR A 395 -12.02 15.25 -12.39
C THR A 395 -11.91 15.78 -13.81
N ALA A 396 -12.01 17.10 -14.00
CA ALA A 396 -11.88 17.73 -15.31
C ALA A 396 -10.48 17.52 -15.91
N ALA A 397 -9.41 17.54 -15.10
CA ALA A 397 -8.05 17.25 -15.55
C ALA A 397 -7.93 15.82 -16.13
N GLY A 398 -8.50 14.82 -15.47
CA GLY A 398 -8.50 13.45 -15.99
C GLY A 398 -9.34 13.28 -17.24
N VAL A 399 -10.52 13.91 -17.30
CA VAL A 399 -11.40 13.90 -18.49
C VAL A 399 -10.70 14.56 -19.68
N ASP A 400 -9.98 15.68 -19.48
CA ASP A 400 -9.17 16.34 -20.53
C ASP A 400 -8.13 15.38 -21.13
N MET A 401 -7.40 14.62 -20.29
CA MET A 401 -6.41 13.65 -20.79
C MET A 401 -7.06 12.53 -21.60
N LEU A 402 -8.20 11.99 -21.15
CA LEU A 402 -8.96 10.98 -21.90
C LEU A 402 -9.50 11.52 -23.23
N GLN A 403 -9.97 12.76 -23.27
CA GLN A 403 -10.45 13.41 -24.50
C GLN A 403 -9.33 13.65 -25.51
N ARG A 404 -8.14 13.95 -25.04
CA ARG A 404 -6.92 14.14 -25.85
C ARG A 404 -6.31 12.82 -26.33
N GLY A 405 -6.92 11.69 -26.01
CA GLY A 405 -6.53 10.36 -26.47
C GLY A 405 -5.53 9.63 -25.57
N GLY A 406 -5.26 10.17 -24.38
CA GLY A 406 -4.56 9.44 -23.31
C GLY A 406 -5.38 8.27 -22.80
N ASN A 407 -4.75 7.33 -22.10
CA ASN A 407 -5.42 6.21 -21.45
C ASN A 407 -5.78 6.51 -20.00
N VAL A 408 -6.31 5.49 -19.29
CA VAL A 408 -6.73 5.60 -17.89
C VAL A 408 -5.57 5.96 -16.95
N VAL A 409 -4.33 5.58 -17.29
CA VAL A 409 -3.14 5.89 -16.49
C VAL A 409 -2.70 7.35 -16.70
N ASP A 410 -2.70 7.85 -17.94
CA ASP A 410 -2.42 9.26 -18.21
C ASP A 410 -3.39 10.18 -17.47
N ALA A 411 -4.68 9.81 -17.50
CA ALA A 411 -5.72 10.53 -16.77
C ALA A 411 -5.50 10.47 -15.26
N ALA A 412 -5.16 9.29 -14.72
CA ALA A 412 -4.92 9.11 -13.28
C ALA A 412 -3.74 9.95 -12.78
N VAL A 413 -2.67 10.07 -13.57
CA VAL A 413 -1.53 10.95 -13.26
C VAL A 413 -1.97 12.40 -13.20
N ALA A 414 -2.74 12.87 -14.19
CA ALA A 414 -3.24 14.25 -14.21
C ALA A 414 -4.17 14.55 -13.02
N VAL A 415 -5.05 13.61 -12.67
CA VAL A 415 -5.92 13.71 -11.48
C VAL A 415 -5.09 13.80 -10.20
N SER A 416 -4.07 12.95 -10.04
CA SER A 416 -3.21 12.93 -8.85
C SER A 416 -2.52 14.26 -8.60
N PHE A 417 -1.86 14.83 -9.62
CA PHE A 417 -1.20 16.14 -9.50
C PHE A 417 -2.18 17.29 -9.31
N ALA A 418 -3.34 17.25 -9.98
CA ALA A 418 -4.36 18.27 -9.79
C ALA A 418 -4.93 18.26 -8.37
N LEU A 419 -5.22 17.07 -7.80
CA LEU A 419 -5.64 16.93 -6.40
C LEU A 419 -4.59 17.50 -5.45
N GLY A 420 -3.31 17.24 -5.67
CA GLY A 420 -2.23 17.79 -4.85
C GLY A 420 -2.13 19.32 -4.87
N VAL A 421 -2.82 19.99 -5.80
CA VAL A 421 -2.96 21.46 -5.84
C VAL A 421 -4.26 21.91 -5.19
N VAL A 422 -5.40 21.31 -5.57
CA VAL A 422 -6.72 21.82 -5.18
C VAL A 422 -7.27 21.21 -3.89
N GLU A 423 -6.61 20.17 -3.37
CA GLU A 423 -6.86 19.52 -2.10
C GLU A 423 -5.52 19.34 -1.34
N PRO A 424 -4.77 20.45 -1.12
CA PRO A 424 -3.39 20.40 -0.65
C PRO A 424 -3.24 19.85 0.78
N ASP A 425 -4.31 19.85 1.54
CA ASP A 425 -4.39 19.33 2.90
C ASP A 425 -4.60 17.81 2.96
N ALA A 426 -5.00 17.17 1.84
CA ALA A 426 -5.27 15.74 1.78
C ALA A 426 -4.18 14.93 1.07
N SER A 427 -3.55 15.49 0.05
CA SER A 427 -2.55 14.78 -0.76
C SER A 427 -1.62 15.75 -1.50
N GLY A 428 -0.63 15.24 -2.23
CA GLY A 428 0.28 16.03 -3.03
C GLY A 428 1.64 15.40 -3.23
N MET A 429 2.57 16.17 -3.80
CA MET A 429 3.92 15.70 -4.10
C MET A 429 4.72 15.31 -2.85
N GLY A 430 4.44 15.92 -1.70
CA GLY A 430 5.02 15.57 -0.41
C GLY A 430 4.42 14.33 0.26
N GLY A 431 3.49 13.65 -0.41
CA GLY A 431 2.70 12.52 0.07
C GLY A 431 3.17 11.15 -0.40
N TYR A 432 2.27 10.18 -0.23
CA TYR A 432 2.45 8.77 -0.53
C TYR A 432 1.12 8.10 -0.89
N GLY A 433 1.14 6.82 -1.26
CA GLY A 433 -0.09 6.09 -1.58
C GLY A 433 0.11 4.75 -2.24
N GLN A 434 -0.99 4.23 -2.77
CA GLN A 434 -1.04 3.00 -3.57
C GLN A 434 -1.99 3.15 -4.76
N MET A 435 -1.64 2.52 -5.87
CA MET A 435 -2.38 2.53 -7.12
C MET A 435 -2.53 1.11 -7.67
N LEU A 436 -3.75 0.64 -7.87
CA LEU A 436 -4.03 -0.55 -8.65
C LEU A 436 -4.23 -0.16 -10.12
N VAL A 437 -3.57 -0.87 -11.01
CA VAL A 437 -3.68 -0.69 -12.46
C VAL A 437 -4.08 -2.01 -13.12
N GLN A 438 -5.19 -2.00 -13.82
CA GLN A 438 -5.63 -3.09 -14.70
C GLN A 438 -5.71 -2.59 -16.11
N MET A 439 -4.93 -3.17 -17.00
CA MET A 439 -5.02 -2.89 -18.43
C MET A 439 -5.64 -4.09 -19.16
N LYS A 440 -6.30 -3.83 -20.28
CA LYS A 440 -6.90 -4.86 -21.12
C LYS A 440 -5.89 -5.93 -21.49
N GLY A 441 -6.25 -7.18 -21.26
CA GLY A 441 -5.37 -8.32 -21.52
C GLY A 441 -4.49 -8.75 -20.36
N MET A 442 -4.42 -7.97 -19.27
CA MET A 442 -3.76 -8.42 -18.04
C MET A 442 -4.66 -9.42 -17.31
N GLU A 443 -4.07 -10.48 -16.80
CA GLU A 443 -4.78 -11.52 -16.05
C GLU A 443 -5.23 -11.02 -14.68
N GLN A 444 -4.45 -10.16 -14.04
CA GLN A 444 -4.75 -9.50 -12.76
C GLN A 444 -4.15 -8.10 -12.72
N PRO A 445 -4.67 -7.22 -11.85
CA PRO A 445 -4.10 -5.89 -11.65
C PRO A 445 -2.68 -5.96 -11.10
N VAL A 446 -1.90 -4.90 -11.39
CA VAL A 446 -0.62 -4.62 -10.72
C VAL A 446 -0.87 -3.54 -9.67
N LEU A 447 -0.29 -3.68 -8.48
CA LEU A 447 -0.28 -2.63 -7.47
C LEU A 447 1.05 -1.88 -7.54
N ILE A 448 1.00 -0.58 -7.80
CA ILE A 448 2.14 0.33 -7.65
C ILE A 448 2.06 0.91 -6.24
N GLU A 449 3.01 0.53 -5.40
CA GLU A 449 3.15 0.98 -4.02
C GLU A 449 4.18 2.11 -3.96
N PHE A 450 3.76 3.28 -3.49
CA PHE A 450 4.58 4.47 -3.33
C PHE A 450 4.45 5.08 -1.93
N MET A 451 4.48 4.21 -0.90
CA MET A 451 4.45 4.60 0.50
C MET A 451 5.68 5.43 0.86
N SER A 452 5.53 6.36 1.79
CA SER A 452 6.69 7.14 2.27
C SER A 452 7.68 6.24 3.01
N ARG A 453 8.97 6.62 2.98
CA ARG A 453 10.06 5.81 3.55
C ARG A 453 10.81 6.56 4.63
N VAL A 454 11.22 5.83 5.67
CA VAL A 454 12.08 6.36 6.73
C VAL A 454 13.43 6.79 6.14
N PRO A 455 13.90 8.02 6.39
CA PRO A 455 15.27 8.43 6.02
C PRO A 455 16.33 7.56 6.72
N GLU A 456 17.45 7.35 6.06
CA GLU A 456 18.52 6.48 6.57
C GLU A 456 19.05 6.91 7.95
N GLU A 457 19.17 8.21 8.21
CA GLU A 457 19.61 8.72 9.50
C GLU A 457 18.51 8.75 10.59
N ALA A 458 17.26 8.43 10.25
CA ALA A 458 16.17 8.34 11.21
C ALA A 458 16.16 7.00 11.97
N THR A 459 17.30 6.59 12.49
CA THR A 459 17.50 5.35 13.25
C THR A 459 16.84 5.42 14.63
N LEU A 460 16.61 4.26 15.27
CA LEU A 460 16.08 4.19 16.64
C LEU A 460 16.95 4.96 17.65
N SER A 461 18.27 5.01 17.44
CA SER A 461 19.21 5.74 18.27
C SER A 461 19.20 7.25 18.03
N ASN A 462 18.56 7.74 16.97
CA ASN A 462 18.48 9.18 16.69
C ASN A 462 17.44 9.85 17.61
N ALA A 463 17.89 10.23 18.80
CA ALA A 463 17.03 10.89 19.79
C ALA A 463 16.67 12.34 19.42
N SER A 464 17.38 12.98 18.47
CA SER A 464 17.08 14.35 18.04
C SER A 464 15.73 14.51 17.35
N LEU A 465 15.13 13.39 16.89
CA LEU A 465 13.80 13.35 16.30
C LEU A 465 12.67 13.41 17.35
N LEU A 466 13.02 13.30 18.63
CA LEU A 466 12.06 13.28 19.73
C LEU A 466 12.18 14.55 20.56
N GLN A 467 11.04 15.09 20.97
CA GLN A 467 10.92 16.17 21.94
C GLN A 467 10.33 15.58 23.24
N ASN A 468 11.06 15.65 24.34
CA ASN A 468 10.66 15.03 25.61
C ASN A 468 10.30 13.53 25.48
N GLY A 469 11.06 12.80 24.66
CA GLY A 469 10.84 11.36 24.42
C GLY A 469 9.67 11.02 23.49
N ARG A 470 9.05 12.01 22.84
CA ARG A 470 7.92 11.85 21.91
C ARG A 470 8.20 12.57 20.59
N TYR A 471 7.58 12.11 19.50
CA TYR A 471 7.57 12.87 18.26
C TYR A 471 6.84 14.21 18.47
N PRO A 472 7.28 15.29 17.79
CA PRO A 472 6.50 16.52 17.77
C PRO A 472 5.13 16.28 17.09
N ASP A 473 4.15 17.11 17.42
CA ASP A 473 2.78 16.98 16.86
C ASP A 473 2.67 17.49 15.41
N ASP A 474 3.62 18.30 14.95
CA ASP A 474 3.64 18.91 13.62
C ASP A 474 5.07 19.34 13.23
N GLY A 475 5.25 19.70 11.98
CA GLY A 475 6.44 20.35 11.49
C GLY A 475 7.41 19.49 10.66
N PRO A 476 8.54 20.10 10.30
CA PRO A 476 9.50 19.53 9.35
C PRO A 476 10.13 18.20 9.78
N VAL A 477 10.28 17.96 11.08
CA VAL A 477 10.90 16.74 11.63
C VAL A 477 10.14 15.47 11.23
N LEU A 478 8.80 15.58 11.07
CA LEU A 478 7.91 14.45 10.81
C LEU A 478 7.98 13.92 9.38
N VAL A 479 8.60 14.67 8.47
CA VAL A 479 8.57 14.36 7.04
C VAL A 479 9.43 13.15 6.72
N MET A 480 8.80 12.18 6.10
CA MET A 480 9.40 10.99 5.51
C MET A 480 9.64 11.20 4.02
N VAL A 481 10.51 10.41 3.40
CA VAL A 481 10.78 10.50 1.96
C VAL A 481 9.48 10.30 1.18
N PRO A 482 9.00 11.31 0.43
CA PRO A 482 7.71 11.22 -0.26
C PRO A 482 7.74 10.27 -1.46
N GLY A 483 6.59 9.66 -1.76
CA GLY A 483 6.48 8.68 -2.83
C GLY A 483 5.64 9.07 -4.05
N THR A 484 4.74 10.04 -3.92
CA THR A 484 3.72 10.31 -4.95
C THR A 484 4.29 10.53 -6.35
N VAL A 485 5.35 11.34 -6.49
CA VAL A 485 5.92 11.65 -7.80
C VAL A 485 6.51 10.40 -8.46
N ALA A 486 7.22 9.56 -7.70
CA ALA A 486 7.77 8.30 -8.21
C ALA A 486 6.66 7.31 -8.59
N GLY A 487 5.62 7.19 -7.77
CA GLY A 487 4.46 6.33 -8.06
C GLY A 487 3.78 6.71 -9.37
N MET A 488 3.48 7.98 -9.55
CA MET A 488 2.85 8.48 -10.78
C MET A 488 3.76 8.34 -12.01
N HIS A 489 5.05 8.61 -11.85
CA HIS A 489 5.99 8.49 -12.95
C HIS A 489 6.23 7.01 -13.34
N THR A 490 6.29 6.11 -12.36
CA THR A 490 6.37 4.65 -12.61
C THR A 490 5.14 4.15 -13.35
N ALA A 491 3.94 4.55 -12.92
CA ALA A 491 2.69 4.20 -13.57
C ALA A 491 2.66 4.66 -15.03
N TRP A 492 3.02 5.92 -15.27
CA TRP A 492 3.07 6.50 -16.62
C TRP A 492 4.08 5.79 -17.51
N LYS A 493 5.29 5.55 -17.01
CA LYS A 493 6.34 4.85 -17.76
C LYS A 493 5.95 3.40 -18.11
N ARG A 494 5.22 2.73 -17.23
CA ARG A 494 4.87 1.31 -17.37
C ARG A 494 3.61 1.09 -18.19
N PHE A 495 2.62 1.98 -18.05
CA PHE A 495 1.25 1.76 -18.54
C PHE A 495 0.66 2.98 -19.26
N GLY A 496 1.39 4.08 -19.41
CA GLY A 496 0.94 5.26 -20.14
C GLY A 496 0.63 4.94 -21.61
N SER A 497 -0.10 5.82 -22.26
CA SER A 497 -0.56 5.61 -23.65
C SER A 497 0.51 5.86 -24.72
N ASP A 498 1.66 6.40 -24.37
CA ASP A 498 2.69 6.96 -25.25
C ASP A 498 2.21 8.10 -26.17
N LYS A 499 0.95 8.53 -26.01
CA LYS A 499 0.35 9.62 -26.78
C LYS A 499 0.52 11.00 -26.14
N LEU A 500 0.58 11.02 -24.80
CA LEU A 500 0.73 12.24 -24.01
C LEU A 500 2.08 12.25 -23.31
N LYS A 501 2.77 13.38 -23.41
CA LYS A 501 4.05 13.55 -22.70
C LYS A 501 3.80 13.77 -21.22
N TRP A 502 4.73 13.38 -20.39
CA TRP A 502 4.69 13.60 -18.95
C TRP A 502 4.34 15.06 -18.58
N SER A 503 4.97 16.03 -19.23
CA SER A 503 4.72 17.46 -19.00
C SER A 503 3.28 17.88 -19.30
N GLU A 504 2.61 17.23 -20.23
CA GLU A 504 1.22 17.53 -20.57
C GLU A 504 0.26 17.07 -19.48
N LEU A 505 0.59 15.93 -18.80
CA LEU A 505 -0.21 15.40 -17.70
C LEU A 505 -0.19 16.32 -16.46
N LEU A 506 0.92 17.04 -16.24
CA LEU A 506 1.03 18.02 -15.16
C LEU A 506 0.42 19.40 -15.52
N GLY A 507 0.12 19.63 -16.79
CA GLY A 507 -0.42 20.89 -17.27
C GLY A 507 -1.64 21.42 -16.52
N PRO A 508 -2.68 20.61 -16.23
CA PRO A 508 -3.82 21.05 -15.43
C PRO A 508 -3.47 21.49 -14.02
N ALA A 509 -2.58 20.75 -13.33
CA ALA A 509 -2.08 21.09 -12.00
C ALA A 509 -1.29 22.41 -12.02
N ILE A 510 -0.42 22.58 -13.00
CA ILE A 510 0.36 23.83 -13.19
C ILE A 510 -0.59 25.02 -13.39
N ARG A 511 -1.62 24.88 -14.23
CA ARG A 511 -2.62 25.95 -14.43
C ARG A 511 -3.36 26.27 -13.14
N ALA A 512 -3.85 25.23 -12.41
CA ALA A 512 -4.56 25.45 -11.16
C ALA A 512 -3.70 26.15 -10.10
N ALA A 513 -2.42 25.79 -9.98
CA ALA A 513 -1.50 26.44 -9.05
C ALA A 513 -1.21 27.91 -9.45
N ARG A 514 -0.99 28.17 -10.74
CA ARG A 514 -0.62 29.48 -11.29
C ARG A 514 -1.80 30.45 -11.33
N ASP A 515 -2.91 30.02 -11.92
CA ASP A 515 -4.05 30.89 -12.22
C ASP A 515 -4.96 31.01 -10.99
N GLY A 516 -4.90 30.04 -10.09
CA GLY A 516 -5.61 29.98 -8.82
C GLY A 516 -6.77 28.99 -8.81
N TYR A 517 -7.10 28.52 -7.63
CA TYR A 517 -8.25 27.64 -7.37
C TYR A 517 -9.05 28.12 -6.15
N VAL A 518 -10.31 27.75 -6.14
CA VAL A 518 -11.24 28.19 -5.09
C VAL A 518 -11.09 27.27 -3.87
N VAL A 519 -11.00 27.86 -2.68
CA VAL A 519 -11.03 27.18 -1.39
C VAL A 519 -12.39 26.51 -1.21
N THR A 520 -12.39 25.19 -1.03
CA THR A 520 -13.60 24.41 -0.78
C THR A 520 -14.04 24.51 0.69
N ASP A 521 -15.29 24.15 0.99
CA ASP A 521 -15.75 24.05 2.39
C ASP A 521 -14.90 23.09 3.22
N GLY A 522 -14.42 21.97 2.62
CA GLY A 522 -13.55 21.01 3.30
C GLY A 522 -12.20 21.63 3.67
N LEU A 523 -11.53 22.25 2.70
CA LEU A 523 -10.25 22.92 2.94
C LEU A 523 -10.40 24.08 3.96
N ALA A 524 -11.43 24.90 3.83
CA ALA A 524 -11.72 25.98 4.78
C ALA A 524 -11.93 25.44 6.21
N THR A 525 -12.64 24.32 6.33
CA THR A 525 -12.83 23.65 7.64
C THR A 525 -11.51 23.16 8.21
N THR A 526 -10.65 22.52 7.42
CA THR A 526 -9.31 22.11 7.85
C THR A 526 -8.48 23.31 8.30
N LEU A 527 -8.45 24.38 7.49
CA LEU A 527 -7.70 25.60 7.83
C LEU A 527 -8.19 26.26 9.13
N TRP A 528 -9.49 26.19 9.39
CA TRP A 528 -10.09 26.71 10.63
C TRP A 528 -9.78 25.83 11.84
N LEU A 529 -9.97 24.52 11.73
CA LEU A 529 -9.73 23.59 12.84
C LEU A 529 -8.26 23.54 13.23
N GLU A 530 -7.35 23.58 12.27
CA GLU A 530 -5.91 23.46 12.46
C GLU A 530 -5.17 24.80 12.35
N ARG A 531 -5.88 25.92 12.46
CA ARG A 531 -5.33 27.28 12.25
C ARG A 531 -4.09 27.58 13.08
N GLU A 532 -4.03 27.07 14.32
CA GLU A 532 -2.90 27.32 15.22
C GLU A 532 -1.65 26.59 14.74
N ARG A 533 -1.80 25.39 14.21
CA ARG A 533 -0.70 24.58 13.66
C ARG A 533 -0.17 25.20 12.35
N PHE A 534 -1.04 25.57 11.43
CA PHE A 534 -0.64 26.28 10.22
C PHE A 534 -0.01 27.63 10.53
N ALA A 535 -0.51 28.35 11.53
CA ALA A 535 -0.03 29.67 11.94
C ALA A 535 1.37 29.66 12.58
N LYS A 536 1.88 28.51 13.05
CA LYS A 536 3.25 28.39 13.56
C LYS A 536 4.30 28.74 12.50
N TYR A 537 4.01 28.45 11.23
CA TYR A 537 4.97 28.52 10.13
C TYR A 537 4.66 29.67 9.19
N GLU A 538 5.64 30.56 8.97
CA GLU A 538 5.48 31.76 8.13
C GLU A 538 5.05 31.40 6.69
N SER A 539 5.70 30.39 6.08
CA SER A 539 5.38 29.94 4.73
C SER A 539 3.95 29.39 4.61
N SER A 540 3.46 28.70 5.63
CA SER A 540 2.08 28.20 5.66
C SER A 540 1.08 29.34 5.88
N ARG A 541 1.40 30.32 6.75
CA ARG A 541 0.58 31.55 6.89
C ARG A 541 0.50 32.34 5.59
N ALA A 542 1.63 32.49 4.90
CA ALA A 542 1.67 33.23 3.64
C ALA A 542 0.74 32.62 2.56
N LEU A 543 0.58 31.31 2.58
CA LEU A 543 -0.25 30.60 1.59
C LEU A 543 -1.73 30.50 2.01
N PHE A 544 -2.00 30.21 3.30
CA PHE A 544 -3.33 29.80 3.76
C PHE A 544 -4.06 30.86 4.60
N PHE A 545 -3.42 32.03 4.85
CA PHE A 545 -4.03 33.09 5.65
C PHE A 545 -4.06 34.40 4.86
N ARG A 546 -5.04 35.23 5.19
CA ARG A 546 -5.17 36.63 4.72
C ARG A 546 -5.53 37.51 5.93
N ASP A 547 -4.80 38.61 6.11
CA ASP A 547 -4.99 39.54 7.24
C ASP A 547 -4.98 38.84 8.61
N GLY A 548 -4.09 37.84 8.77
CA GLY A 548 -3.93 37.06 9.99
C GLY A 548 -5.03 36.02 10.27
N LYS A 549 -5.99 35.80 9.34
CA LYS A 549 -7.09 34.85 9.46
C LYS A 549 -6.95 33.74 8.40
N PRO A 550 -7.31 32.47 8.73
CA PRO A 550 -7.35 31.42 7.74
C PRO A 550 -8.33 31.76 6.62
N LEU A 551 -8.01 31.32 5.41
CA LEU A 551 -8.86 31.47 4.25
C LEU A 551 -10.20 30.73 4.46
N VAL A 552 -11.26 31.27 3.88
CA VAL A 552 -12.61 30.72 3.95
C VAL A 552 -13.08 30.17 2.61
N ALA A 553 -14.12 29.36 2.61
CA ALA A 553 -14.71 28.83 1.39
C ALA A 553 -15.11 29.95 0.42
N GLY A 554 -14.71 29.81 -0.85
CA GLY A 554 -14.87 30.81 -1.88
C GLY A 554 -13.65 31.72 -2.10
N ASP A 555 -12.71 31.79 -1.17
CA ASP A 555 -11.42 32.45 -1.41
C ASP A 555 -10.64 31.76 -2.52
N THR A 556 -9.65 32.49 -3.08
CA THR A 556 -8.78 31.93 -4.14
C THR A 556 -7.35 31.83 -3.61
N ILE A 557 -6.75 30.64 -3.80
CA ILE A 557 -5.33 30.41 -3.58
C ILE A 557 -4.59 30.39 -4.92
N ARG A 558 -3.50 31.18 -5.01
CA ARG A 558 -2.47 31.06 -6.06
C ARG A 558 -1.16 30.67 -5.41
N ASN A 559 -0.47 29.70 -6.02
CA ASN A 559 0.73 29.14 -5.42
C ASN A 559 1.88 29.13 -6.45
N VAL A 560 2.59 30.25 -6.50
CA VAL A 560 3.68 30.49 -7.46
C VAL A 560 4.85 29.53 -7.23
N ASP A 561 5.17 29.25 -5.97
CA ASP A 561 6.23 28.31 -5.61
C ASP A 561 5.91 26.89 -6.07
N LEU A 562 4.66 26.44 -5.87
CA LEU A 562 4.20 25.15 -6.34
C LEU A 562 4.16 25.08 -7.87
N THR A 563 3.78 26.18 -8.55
CA THR A 563 3.83 26.27 -10.01
C THR A 563 5.24 25.97 -10.51
N ARG A 564 6.25 26.65 -9.98
CA ARG A 564 7.66 26.42 -10.34
C ARG A 564 8.12 24.99 -10.05
N THR A 565 7.74 24.44 -8.91
CA THR A 565 8.08 23.07 -8.52
C THR A 565 7.46 22.07 -9.50
N LEU A 566 6.19 22.23 -9.85
CA LEU A 566 5.50 21.40 -10.85
C LEU A 566 6.14 21.52 -12.25
N GLU A 567 6.59 22.70 -12.67
CA GLU A 567 7.28 22.91 -13.95
C GLU A 567 8.64 22.18 -13.99
N LEU A 568 9.38 22.17 -12.88
CA LEU A 568 10.63 21.40 -12.76
C LEU A 568 10.36 19.89 -12.85
N VAL A 569 9.31 19.40 -12.18
CA VAL A 569 8.89 18.00 -12.26
C VAL A 569 8.35 17.66 -13.66
N ALA A 570 7.60 18.56 -14.30
CA ALA A 570 7.10 18.37 -15.65
C ALA A 570 8.23 18.25 -16.68
N THR A 571 9.32 18.98 -16.50
CA THR A 571 10.49 18.97 -17.39
C THR A 571 11.43 17.80 -17.09
N GLY A 572 11.70 17.54 -15.81
CA GLY A 572 12.69 16.56 -15.35
C GLY A 572 12.15 15.16 -15.05
N GLY A 573 10.83 14.92 -15.18
CA GLY A 573 10.22 13.67 -14.73
C GLY A 573 10.36 13.48 -13.22
N ALA A 574 10.51 12.25 -12.77
CA ALA A 574 10.75 11.96 -11.36
C ALA A 574 12.04 12.62 -10.85
N ASP A 575 13.09 12.67 -11.65
CA ASP A 575 14.36 13.31 -11.27
C ASP A 575 14.19 14.82 -11.01
N GLY A 576 13.22 15.47 -11.61
CA GLY A 576 12.85 16.85 -11.31
C GLY A 576 12.43 17.07 -9.84
N PHE A 577 11.99 16.02 -9.16
CA PHE A 577 11.66 16.05 -7.73
C PHE A 577 12.76 15.43 -6.86
N TYR A 578 13.23 14.24 -7.20
CA TYR A 578 14.12 13.44 -6.35
C TYR A 578 15.60 13.82 -6.47
N ARG A 579 15.94 14.64 -7.44
CA ARG A 579 17.30 15.11 -7.74
C ARG A 579 17.31 16.61 -8.04
N GLY A 580 18.49 17.20 -8.12
CA GLY A 580 18.65 18.59 -8.55
C GLY A 580 18.06 19.62 -7.59
N GLU A 581 17.47 20.69 -8.14
CA GLU A 581 17.07 21.89 -7.39
C GLU A 581 16.00 21.58 -6.31
N VAL A 582 14.93 20.88 -6.66
CA VAL A 582 13.84 20.59 -5.71
C VAL A 582 14.36 19.75 -4.55
N ALA A 583 15.07 18.65 -4.84
CA ALA A 583 15.65 17.79 -3.81
C ALA A 583 16.61 18.55 -2.87
N ASN A 584 17.50 19.35 -3.43
CA ASN A 584 18.48 20.10 -2.65
C ASN A 584 17.81 21.15 -1.76
N ARG A 585 16.84 21.89 -2.26
CA ARG A 585 16.08 22.89 -1.47
C ARG A 585 15.27 22.21 -0.37
N PHE A 586 14.53 21.16 -0.71
CA PHE A 586 13.70 20.41 0.21
C PHE A 586 14.51 19.82 1.37
N VAL A 587 15.57 19.10 1.06
CA VAL A 587 16.44 18.48 2.08
C VAL A 587 17.16 19.55 2.91
N SER A 588 17.71 20.61 2.28
CA SER A 588 18.40 21.67 3.00
C SER A 588 17.47 22.37 3.99
N ASP A 589 16.23 22.67 3.59
CA ASP A 589 15.22 23.27 4.44
C ASP A 589 14.82 22.36 5.62
N LEU A 590 14.49 21.10 5.34
CA LEU A 590 14.08 20.15 6.37
C LEU A 590 15.21 19.85 7.36
N ARG A 591 16.44 19.60 6.89
CA ARG A 591 17.59 19.34 7.76
C ARG A 591 17.95 20.56 8.63
N GLY A 592 17.84 21.75 8.10
CA GLY A 592 18.00 22.98 8.87
C GLY A 592 17.02 23.12 10.05
N LYS A 593 15.96 22.29 10.05
CA LYS A 593 14.92 22.23 11.09
C LYS A 593 14.85 20.89 11.83
N GLY A 594 15.92 20.06 11.73
CA GLY A 594 16.08 18.86 12.54
C GLY A 594 15.60 17.57 11.90
N ASN A 595 15.15 17.58 10.63
CA ASN A 595 14.81 16.34 9.92
C ASN A 595 16.07 15.53 9.57
N ALA A 596 15.95 14.22 9.56
CA ALA A 596 17.06 13.30 9.27
C ALA A 596 17.29 13.03 7.76
N MET A 597 16.41 13.53 6.88
CA MET A 597 16.45 13.24 5.44
C MET A 597 17.71 13.81 4.76
N ARG A 598 18.29 13.05 3.83
CA ARG A 598 19.39 13.46 2.97
C ARG A 598 18.95 13.45 1.51
N THR A 599 19.70 14.13 0.65
CA THR A 599 19.46 14.08 -0.81
C THR A 599 19.64 12.68 -1.38
N THR A 600 20.48 11.86 -0.76
CA THR A 600 20.64 10.45 -1.11
C THR A 600 19.41 9.60 -0.81
N ASP A 601 18.66 9.92 0.25
CA ASP A 601 17.40 9.24 0.58
C ASP A 601 16.33 9.49 -0.48
N LEU A 602 16.22 10.76 -0.94
CA LEU A 602 15.38 11.11 -2.08
C LEU A 602 15.84 10.41 -3.36
N ALA A 603 17.12 10.51 -3.69
CA ALA A 603 17.67 9.97 -4.93
C ALA A 603 17.60 8.43 -5.03
N ARG A 604 17.45 7.74 -3.90
CA ARG A 604 17.27 6.28 -3.78
C ARG A 604 15.80 5.87 -3.63
N TYR A 605 14.88 6.82 -3.66
CA TYR A 605 13.46 6.46 -3.58
C TYR A 605 12.99 5.79 -4.87
N PHE A 606 12.13 4.80 -4.74
CA PHE A 606 11.45 4.11 -5.83
C PHE A 606 10.04 3.70 -5.40
N ALA A 607 9.12 3.63 -6.36
CA ALA A 607 7.83 3.00 -6.20
C ALA A 607 7.96 1.50 -6.49
N ALA A 608 7.38 0.65 -5.63
CA ALA A 608 7.45 -0.79 -5.80
C ALA A 608 6.20 -1.31 -6.53
N GLU A 609 6.37 -2.32 -7.39
CA GLU A 609 5.25 -3.09 -7.91
C GLU A 609 4.99 -4.26 -6.97
N ARG A 610 3.72 -4.54 -6.66
CA ARG A 610 3.28 -5.58 -5.73
C ARG A 610 2.18 -6.43 -6.34
N VAL A 611 2.11 -7.67 -5.92
CA VAL A 611 0.93 -8.51 -6.17
C VAL A 611 -0.19 -8.05 -5.23
N PRO A 612 -1.36 -7.67 -5.75
CA PRO A 612 -2.46 -7.27 -4.90
C PRO A 612 -3.00 -8.46 -4.09
N VAL A 613 -3.48 -8.19 -2.87
CA VAL A 613 -4.26 -9.18 -2.12
C VAL A 613 -5.55 -9.45 -2.87
N SER A 614 -5.94 -10.71 -2.99
CA SER A 614 -7.18 -11.08 -3.69
C SER A 614 -8.02 -12.08 -2.92
N THR A 615 -9.32 -12.01 -3.14
CA THR A 615 -10.30 -13.03 -2.71
C THR A 615 -11.42 -13.15 -3.74
N THR A 616 -12.18 -14.22 -3.66
CA THR A 616 -13.45 -14.36 -4.41
C THR A 616 -14.62 -13.92 -3.53
N TYR A 617 -15.70 -13.44 -4.13
CA TYR A 617 -16.94 -13.09 -3.46
C TYR A 617 -18.09 -13.18 -4.47
N HIS A 618 -19.09 -14.03 -4.24
CA HIS A 618 -20.28 -14.22 -5.09
C HIS A 618 -19.96 -14.31 -6.61
N GLY A 619 -18.89 -15.02 -6.97
CA GLY A 619 -18.49 -15.20 -8.37
C GLY A 619 -17.65 -14.06 -8.98
N PHE A 620 -17.30 -13.07 -8.18
CA PHE A 620 -16.34 -12.02 -8.53
C PHE A 620 -14.97 -12.31 -7.92
N THR A 621 -13.92 -11.81 -8.54
CA THR A 621 -12.57 -11.74 -7.95
C THR A 621 -12.31 -10.30 -7.54
N ILE A 622 -12.00 -10.09 -6.27
CA ILE A 622 -11.75 -8.78 -5.67
C ILE A 622 -10.25 -8.64 -5.46
N PHE A 623 -9.66 -7.60 -6.00
CA PHE A 623 -8.25 -7.26 -5.82
C PHE A 623 -8.14 -5.98 -5.00
N GLY A 624 -7.34 -6.01 -3.95
CA GLY A 624 -7.13 -4.88 -3.04
C GLY A 624 -5.66 -4.58 -2.82
N SER A 625 -5.39 -3.59 -1.97
CA SER A 625 -4.03 -3.21 -1.59
C SER A 625 -3.23 -4.39 -1.04
N ALA A 626 -1.92 -4.35 -1.27
CA ALA A 626 -0.98 -5.29 -0.67
C ALA A 626 -0.26 -4.65 0.54
N PRO A 627 0.36 -5.43 1.42
CA PRO A 627 1.28 -4.93 2.44
C PRO A 627 2.31 -3.94 1.87
N PRO A 628 2.67 -2.88 2.62
CA PRO A 628 2.41 -2.67 4.05
C PRO A 628 0.98 -2.21 4.37
N SER A 629 0.10 -2.01 3.41
CA SER A 629 -1.30 -1.68 3.70
C SER A 629 -2.12 -2.92 4.07
N ALA A 630 -2.90 -2.81 5.14
CA ALA A 630 -3.82 -3.85 5.58
C ALA A 630 -5.19 -3.80 4.84
N GLY A 631 -5.45 -2.75 4.06
CA GLY A 631 -6.77 -2.50 3.47
C GLY A 631 -7.32 -3.66 2.66
N GLY A 632 -6.54 -4.19 1.72
CA GLY A 632 -6.98 -5.31 0.87
C GLY A 632 -7.21 -6.61 1.65
N ALA A 633 -6.34 -6.91 2.63
CA ALA A 633 -6.50 -8.08 3.49
C ALA A 633 -7.75 -7.96 4.38
N THR A 634 -7.96 -6.79 4.98
CA THR A 634 -9.16 -6.50 5.79
C THR A 634 -10.43 -6.66 4.96
N LEU A 635 -10.47 -6.08 3.76
CA LEU A 635 -11.61 -6.21 2.84
C LEU A 635 -11.87 -7.68 2.48
N ALA A 636 -10.80 -8.44 2.18
CA ALA A 636 -10.91 -9.86 1.87
C ALA A 636 -11.56 -10.64 3.03
N ALA A 637 -11.12 -10.39 4.27
CA ALA A 637 -11.68 -11.04 5.44
C ALA A 637 -13.15 -10.67 5.67
N GLN A 638 -13.51 -9.40 5.51
CA GLN A 638 -14.90 -8.93 5.63
C GLN A 638 -15.82 -9.62 4.62
N LEU A 639 -15.42 -9.67 3.36
CA LEU A 639 -16.18 -10.32 2.31
C LEU A 639 -16.27 -11.83 2.53
N ASN A 640 -15.18 -12.48 2.91
CA ASN A 640 -15.17 -13.91 3.20
C ASN A 640 -16.07 -14.29 4.39
N ASN A 641 -16.16 -13.42 5.40
CA ASN A 641 -17.06 -13.59 6.53
C ASN A 641 -18.52 -13.39 6.07
N LEU A 642 -18.82 -12.32 5.34
CA LEU A 642 -20.18 -12.00 4.89
C LEU A 642 -20.72 -13.05 3.91
N GLU A 643 -19.87 -13.66 3.09
CA GLU A 643 -20.25 -14.71 2.14
C GLU A 643 -20.83 -15.98 2.83
N GLN A 644 -20.71 -16.10 4.15
CA GLN A 644 -21.34 -17.16 4.93
C GLN A 644 -22.85 -16.93 5.10
N VAL A 645 -23.37 -15.74 4.79
CA VAL A 645 -24.81 -15.44 4.81
C VAL A 645 -25.41 -15.78 3.43
N PRO A 646 -26.38 -16.68 3.35
CA PRO A 646 -26.90 -17.16 2.05
C PRO A 646 -27.57 -16.08 1.19
N SER A 647 -28.15 -15.07 1.82
CA SER A 647 -28.82 -13.97 1.13
C SER A 647 -28.85 -12.73 2.02
N ILE A 648 -28.62 -11.57 1.44
CA ILE A 648 -28.67 -10.28 2.13
C ILE A 648 -29.58 -9.31 1.37
N ALA A 649 -30.20 -8.41 2.10
CA ALA A 649 -31.06 -7.34 1.58
C ALA A 649 -30.40 -5.97 1.86
N PRO A 650 -30.90 -4.86 1.29
CA PRO A 650 -30.34 -3.55 1.61
C PRO A 650 -30.38 -3.25 3.11
N TYR A 651 -29.20 -3.15 3.69
CA TYR A 651 -29.00 -3.03 5.15
C TYR A 651 -29.65 -1.81 5.79
N VAL A 652 -29.97 -0.78 4.99
CA VAL A 652 -30.66 0.42 5.46
C VAL A 652 -32.10 0.14 5.93
N SER A 653 -32.66 -0.96 5.46
CA SER A 653 -34.05 -1.42 5.78
C SER A 653 -34.11 -2.82 6.36
N ASP A 654 -32.98 -3.53 6.47
CA ASP A 654 -32.90 -4.89 6.99
C ASP A 654 -31.90 -5.05 8.14
N ALA A 655 -32.40 -5.26 9.34
CA ALA A 655 -31.59 -5.39 10.54
C ALA A 655 -30.74 -6.67 10.55
N ALA A 656 -31.20 -7.75 9.93
CA ALA A 656 -30.45 -9.00 9.90
C ALA A 656 -29.18 -8.84 9.02
N THR A 657 -29.32 -8.20 7.86
CA THR A 657 -28.18 -7.88 7.00
C THR A 657 -27.21 -6.92 7.69
N LEU A 658 -27.72 -5.84 8.32
CA LEU A 658 -26.84 -4.88 8.97
C LEU A 658 -26.08 -5.53 10.14
N HIS A 659 -26.76 -6.34 10.95
CA HIS A 659 -26.13 -7.13 12.01
C HIS A 659 -25.04 -8.09 11.47
N ALA A 660 -25.33 -8.80 10.36
CA ALA A 660 -24.37 -9.68 9.72
C ALA A 660 -23.15 -8.92 9.18
N MET A 661 -23.35 -7.76 8.56
CA MET A 661 -22.26 -6.91 8.06
C MET A 661 -21.39 -6.34 9.19
N ILE A 662 -22.01 -5.93 10.31
CA ILE A 662 -21.29 -5.50 11.52
C ILE A 662 -20.45 -6.66 12.05
N THR A 663 -21.03 -7.84 12.23
CA THR A 663 -20.32 -9.02 12.70
C THR A 663 -19.22 -9.47 11.74
N ALA A 664 -19.44 -9.38 10.42
CA ALA A 664 -18.42 -9.69 9.42
C ALA A 664 -17.18 -8.81 9.58
N TRP A 665 -17.37 -7.55 9.96
CA TRP A 665 -16.28 -6.64 10.30
C TRP A 665 -15.59 -7.04 11.62
N GLU A 666 -16.38 -7.26 12.66
CA GLU A 666 -15.87 -7.58 14.00
C GLU A 666 -15.06 -8.88 14.05
N LEU A 667 -15.33 -9.82 13.16
CA LEU A 667 -14.62 -11.08 13.03
C LEU A 667 -13.35 -11.01 12.17
N VAL A 668 -12.97 -9.83 11.66
CA VAL A 668 -11.70 -9.66 10.92
C VAL A 668 -10.51 -9.94 11.85
N PRO A 669 -9.48 -10.67 11.40
CA PRO A 669 -8.25 -10.84 12.16
C PRO A 669 -7.59 -9.49 12.48
N SER A 670 -6.83 -9.44 13.57
CA SER A 670 -5.96 -8.30 13.80
C SER A 670 -4.84 -8.30 12.74
N SER A 671 -4.64 -7.17 12.09
CA SER A 671 -3.51 -6.96 11.17
C SER A 671 -2.19 -6.75 11.91
N ARG A 672 -2.27 -6.46 13.20
CA ARG A 672 -1.14 -6.21 14.06
C ARG A 672 -0.24 -7.44 14.16
N ASN A 673 1.08 -7.26 13.98
CA ASN A 673 2.09 -8.31 13.88
C ASN A 673 1.85 -9.35 12.78
N ARG A 674 1.08 -8.98 11.75
CA ARG A 674 0.86 -9.81 10.58
C ARG A 674 1.07 -9.04 9.29
N ILE A 675 0.79 -7.73 9.31
CA ILE A 675 0.87 -6.87 8.12
C ILE A 675 1.75 -5.66 8.45
N ALA A 676 2.87 -5.56 7.78
CA ALA A 676 3.85 -4.48 7.88
C ALA A 676 4.59 -4.35 6.55
N ASP A 677 5.70 -3.60 6.51
CA ASP A 677 6.57 -3.56 5.34
C ASP A 677 7.18 -4.94 5.08
N PRO A 678 6.82 -5.59 3.98
CA PRO A 678 7.33 -6.92 3.68
C PRO A 678 8.82 -6.94 3.33
N GLY A 679 9.44 -5.78 3.17
CA GLY A 679 10.89 -5.67 3.08
C GLY A 679 11.61 -5.74 4.43
N LEU A 680 10.89 -5.74 5.55
CA LEU A 680 11.45 -5.65 6.89
C LEU A 680 10.87 -6.63 7.90
N TRP A 681 9.64 -7.06 7.74
CA TRP A 681 8.92 -7.93 8.67
C TRP A 681 8.21 -9.06 7.95
N PRO A 682 8.05 -10.22 8.61
CA PRO A 682 7.20 -11.27 8.07
C PRO A 682 5.77 -10.78 7.91
N VAL A 683 5.19 -11.06 6.76
CA VAL A 683 3.82 -10.68 6.46
C VAL A 683 2.98 -11.93 6.25
N ASP A 684 1.93 -12.10 7.03
CA ASP A 684 1.00 -13.20 6.89
C ASP A 684 -0.43 -12.70 6.61
N VAL A 685 -0.81 -12.74 5.34
CA VAL A 685 -2.17 -12.40 4.89
C VAL A 685 -3.11 -13.62 4.85
N SER A 686 -2.60 -14.82 5.07
CA SER A 686 -3.38 -16.06 4.94
C SER A 686 -4.63 -16.11 5.83
N PRO A 687 -4.62 -15.64 7.09
CA PRO A 687 -5.82 -15.63 7.92
C PRO A 687 -6.94 -14.73 7.39
N PHE A 688 -6.60 -13.76 6.54
CA PHE A 688 -7.56 -12.80 5.97
C PHE A 688 -8.21 -13.33 4.70
N VAL A 689 -7.44 -14.00 3.86
CA VAL A 689 -7.92 -14.46 2.54
C VAL A 689 -8.52 -15.87 2.58
N SER A 690 -8.23 -16.65 3.62
CA SER A 690 -8.70 -18.04 3.77
C SER A 690 -10.20 -18.13 4.00
N LYS A 691 -10.89 -18.82 3.11
CA LYS A 691 -12.32 -19.16 3.26
C LYS A 691 -12.58 -20.10 4.44
N ASP A 692 -11.63 -21.00 4.74
CA ASP A 692 -11.73 -21.91 5.89
C ASP A 692 -11.63 -21.15 7.21
N THR A 693 -10.72 -20.19 7.27
CA THR A 693 -10.59 -19.29 8.41
C THR A 693 -11.86 -18.47 8.62
N ALA A 694 -12.43 -17.93 7.54
CA ALA A 694 -13.69 -17.19 7.60
C ALA A 694 -14.84 -18.09 8.11
N ARG A 695 -14.98 -19.30 7.56
CA ARG A 695 -15.99 -20.29 8.05
C ARG A 695 -15.80 -20.64 9.53
N ALA A 696 -14.57 -20.82 9.97
CA ALA A 696 -14.27 -21.11 11.37
C ALA A 696 -14.66 -19.94 12.29
N ARG A 697 -14.40 -18.71 11.87
CA ARG A 697 -14.77 -17.49 12.62
C ARG A 697 -16.26 -17.22 12.61
N TRP A 698 -16.93 -17.49 11.49
CA TRP A 698 -18.36 -17.27 11.35
C TRP A 698 -19.19 -18.14 12.31
N LYS A 699 -18.63 -19.21 12.87
CA LYS A 699 -19.28 -19.97 13.95
C LYS A 699 -19.55 -19.14 15.21
N CYS A 700 -18.95 -17.97 15.35
CA CYS A 700 -19.20 -17.01 16.41
C CYS A 700 -20.43 -16.10 16.12
N PHE A 701 -20.96 -16.11 14.92
CA PHE A 701 -22.13 -15.34 14.57
C PHE A 701 -23.38 -15.92 15.26
N ASP A 702 -24.12 -15.07 15.95
CA ASP A 702 -25.45 -15.36 16.52
C ASP A 702 -26.46 -14.41 15.86
N ALA A 703 -27.47 -14.94 15.18
CA ALA A 703 -28.44 -14.15 14.44
C ALA A 703 -29.35 -13.27 15.33
N ALA A 704 -29.35 -13.51 16.65
CA ALA A 704 -30.20 -12.80 17.62
C ALA A 704 -29.40 -11.86 18.54
N HIS A 705 -28.08 -12.01 18.65
CA HIS A 705 -27.28 -11.29 19.63
C HIS A 705 -25.97 -10.77 19.02
N ALA A 706 -25.63 -9.53 19.36
CA ALA A 706 -24.35 -8.92 19.04
C ALA A 706 -23.20 -9.63 19.76
N LEU A 707 -22.00 -9.58 19.18
CA LEU A 707 -20.79 -10.04 19.84
C LEU A 707 -20.48 -9.11 21.03
N THR A 708 -20.52 -9.66 22.26
CA THR A 708 -20.30 -8.90 23.48
C THR A 708 -18.84 -8.84 23.91
N ALA A 709 -18.07 -9.89 23.60
CA ALA A 709 -16.65 -9.97 23.87
C ALA A 709 -15.98 -10.97 22.93
N ARG A 710 -14.75 -10.70 22.55
CA ARG A 710 -13.93 -11.65 21.79
C ARG A 710 -12.46 -11.46 22.11
N THR A 711 -11.71 -12.53 22.04
CA THR A 711 -10.26 -12.52 22.16
C THR A 711 -9.67 -13.31 21.01
N PHE A 712 -8.70 -12.71 20.32
CA PHE A 712 -7.87 -13.43 19.37
C PHE A 712 -6.58 -13.89 20.07
N ARG A 713 -6.25 -15.18 19.93
CA ARG A 713 -4.93 -15.70 20.25
C ARG A 713 -4.34 -16.26 18.97
N GLY A 714 -3.38 -15.56 18.41
CA GLY A 714 -2.90 -15.92 17.09
C GLY A 714 -4.08 -15.92 16.09
N ASP A 715 -4.37 -17.07 15.49
CA ASP A 715 -5.51 -17.25 14.57
C ASP A 715 -6.76 -17.82 15.26
N THR A 716 -6.71 -18.07 16.58
CA THR A 716 -7.81 -18.65 17.32
C THR A 716 -8.75 -17.56 17.85
N LEU A 717 -10.02 -17.63 17.48
CA LEU A 717 -11.08 -16.79 18.00
C LEU A 717 -11.87 -17.58 19.04
N THR A 718 -12.02 -17.01 20.25
CA THR A 718 -12.82 -17.62 21.33
C THR A 718 -14.09 -16.79 21.51
N CYS A 719 -15.24 -17.32 21.11
CA CYS A 719 -16.52 -16.64 21.19
C CYS A 719 -17.06 -16.67 22.63
N GLY A 720 -17.38 -15.48 23.17
CA GLY A 720 -18.03 -15.36 24.49
C GLY A 720 -17.16 -15.72 25.70
N VAL A 721 -15.94 -16.15 25.51
CA VAL A 721 -14.99 -16.44 26.58
C VAL A 721 -13.78 -15.54 26.45
N MET A 722 -13.57 -14.70 27.44
CA MET A 722 -12.33 -13.93 27.54
C MET A 722 -11.21 -14.82 28.11
N ALA A 723 -10.24 -15.13 27.29
CA ALA A 723 -8.96 -15.51 27.83
C ALA A 723 -8.16 -14.23 28.16
N PRO A 724 -7.53 -14.15 29.35
CA PRO A 724 -6.69 -13.00 29.66
C PRO A 724 -5.62 -12.83 28.59
N ALA A 725 -5.53 -11.63 28.00
CA ALA A 725 -4.45 -11.30 27.10
C ALA A 725 -3.15 -11.30 27.91
N THR A 726 -2.30 -12.29 27.72
CA THR A 726 -0.91 -12.19 28.17
C THR A 726 -0.20 -11.22 27.25
N ILE A 727 -0.24 -9.93 27.63
CA ILE A 727 0.62 -8.92 27.04
C ILE A 727 2.02 -9.20 27.61
N PRO A 728 3.05 -9.40 26.79
CA PRO A 728 4.40 -9.38 27.29
C PRO A 728 4.63 -8.03 27.99
N ALA A 729 5.18 -8.07 29.19
CA ALA A 729 5.54 -6.89 29.97
C ALA A 729 6.72 -6.17 29.26
N GLY A 730 6.41 -5.38 28.27
CA GLY A 730 7.37 -4.53 27.53
C GLY A 730 6.68 -3.23 27.24
N GLY A 731 7.23 -2.16 27.80
CA GLY A 731 6.68 -0.84 27.91
C GLY A 731 5.83 -0.36 26.76
N ALA A 732 4.65 0.10 27.06
CA ALA A 732 3.74 0.77 26.16
C ALA A 732 4.41 2.03 25.59
N THR A 733 4.91 1.93 24.37
CA THR A 733 5.20 3.11 23.58
C THR A 733 3.88 3.55 22.93
N ARG A 734 3.63 4.81 22.96
CA ARG A 734 2.49 5.45 22.32
C ARG A 734 2.61 5.19 20.82
N ASP A 735 1.77 4.33 20.34
CA ASP A 735 1.65 4.08 18.90
C ASP A 735 0.92 5.26 18.26
N SER A 736 1.29 5.59 17.05
CA SER A 736 0.73 6.68 16.27
C SER A 736 -0.74 6.44 15.93
N ASP A 737 -1.41 7.47 15.44
CA ASP A 737 -2.81 7.43 14.97
C ASP A 737 -3.10 6.31 13.92
N ASP A 738 -2.07 5.71 13.32
CA ASP A 738 -2.20 4.54 12.45
C ASP A 738 -2.49 3.24 13.21
N ASP A 739 -2.32 3.19 14.53
CA ASP A 739 -2.77 2.04 15.33
C ASP A 739 -4.29 1.94 15.46
N ALA A 740 -5.01 3.01 15.19
CA ALA A 740 -6.45 2.95 14.93
C ALA A 740 -6.80 1.96 13.80
N PHE A 741 -5.84 1.67 12.97
CA PHE A 741 -5.90 0.69 11.89
C PHE A 741 -6.10 -0.74 12.32
N ALA A 742 -5.29 -1.17 13.26
CA ALA A 742 -5.28 -2.57 13.67
C ALA A 742 -6.49 -2.92 14.54
N ALA A 743 -7.10 -1.93 15.15
CA ALA A 743 -8.12 -2.14 16.18
C ALA A 743 -9.52 -1.64 15.79
N GLY A 744 -9.69 -0.92 14.67
CA GLY A 744 -10.95 -0.23 14.38
C GLY A 744 -11.28 0.79 15.46
N GLY A 745 -10.25 1.40 16.07
CA GLY A 745 -10.43 2.39 17.12
C GLY A 745 -11.01 3.69 16.57
N ALA A 746 -12.33 3.78 16.52
CA ALA A 746 -13.02 5.04 16.32
C ALA A 746 -13.16 5.75 17.66
N VAL A 747 -13.02 7.04 17.61
CA VAL A 747 -13.32 7.92 18.73
C VAL A 747 -14.79 8.31 18.64
N SER A 748 -15.55 7.95 19.65
CA SER A 748 -16.92 8.45 19.76
C SER A 748 -16.89 9.97 19.91
N LEU A 749 -17.52 10.66 18.97
CA LEU A 749 -17.66 12.10 18.99
C LEU A 749 -19.12 12.46 19.11
N THR A 750 -19.56 12.53 20.31
CA THR A 750 -20.85 13.10 20.64
C THR A 750 -20.80 14.63 20.65
N GLU A 751 -19.63 15.24 20.43
CA GLU A 751 -19.43 16.69 20.42
C GLU A 751 -18.73 17.20 19.15
N PRO A 752 -19.06 18.40 18.70
CA PRO A 752 -18.24 19.09 17.73
C PRO A 752 -16.82 19.24 18.30
N CYS A 753 -15.80 19.02 17.45
CA CYS A 753 -14.39 19.06 17.85
C CYS A 753 -14.08 20.33 18.63
N ASN A 754 -13.77 20.19 19.92
CA ASN A 754 -13.39 21.29 20.77
C ASN A 754 -11.88 21.50 20.67
N VAL A 755 -11.48 22.53 19.95
CA VAL A 755 -10.08 22.91 19.73
C VAL A 755 -9.34 23.36 20.99
N GLN A 756 -10.01 23.54 22.12
CA GLN A 756 -9.38 23.92 23.40
C GLN A 756 -8.94 22.70 24.22
N ASP A 757 -9.44 21.52 23.89
CA ASP A 757 -9.01 20.25 24.50
C ASP A 757 -8.02 19.54 23.58
N HIS A 758 -6.74 19.50 23.94
CA HIS A 758 -5.70 18.86 23.12
C HIS A 758 -5.89 17.35 22.92
N ALA A 759 -6.42 16.65 23.92
CA ALA A 759 -6.72 15.23 23.80
C ALA A 759 -7.90 15.00 22.84
N HIS A 760 -8.90 15.85 22.93
CA HIS A 760 -10.06 15.86 22.06
C HIS A 760 -9.68 16.29 20.63
N THR A 761 -8.83 17.29 20.48
CA THR A 761 -8.32 17.74 19.17
C THR A 761 -7.52 16.65 18.48
N ALA A 762 -6.70 15.89 19.21
CA ALA A 762 -5.98 14.75 18.64
C ALA A 762 -6.92 13.67 18.07
N ALA A 763 -8.04 13.43 18.73
CA ALA A 763 -9.07 12.51 18.29
C ALA A 763 -9.91 13.04 17.11
N CYS A 764 -10.08 14.37 17.07
CA CYS A 764 -10.74 15.07 15.97
C CYS A 764 -9.86 15.24 14.72
N ARG A 765 -8.58 14.98 14.80
CA ARG A 765 -7.64 15.02 13.68
C ARG A 765 -7.98 13.89 12.70
N ALA A 766 -9.05 14.11 11.94
CA ALA A 766 -9.40 13.24 10.85
C ALA A 766 -8.26 13.17 9.85
N GLN A 767 -7.91 11.99 9.40
CA GLN A 767 -6.75 11.79 8.55
C GLN A 767 -7.02 12.24 7.12
N GLY A 768 -6.13 13.09 6.59
CA GLY A 768 -6.16 13.63 5.26
C GLY A 768 -5.74 12.60 4.23
N THR A 769 -6.69 12.07 3.51
CA THR A 769 -6.48 11.12 2.42
C THR A 769 -7.40 11.47 1.28
N THR A 770 -7.02 11.22 0.05
CA THR A 770 -7.88 11.31 -1.10
C THR A 770 -7.89 10.00 -1.89
N ALA A 771 -8.99 9.72 -2.57
CA ALA A 771 -9.14 8.59 -3.45
C ALA A 771 -9.75 9.02 -4.79
N PHE A 772 -9.36 8.37 -5.86
CA PHE A 772 -9.92 8.59 -7.18
C PHE A 772 -9.80 7.33 -8.04
N VAL A 773 -10.66 7.29 -9.05
CA VAL A 773 -10.75 6.15 -9.97
C VAL A 773 -10.89 6.66 -11.39
N VAL A 774 -10.23 5.97 -12.32
CA VAL A 774 -10.37 6.19 -13.77
C VAL A 774 -10.61 4.85 -14.43
N ALA A 775 -11.56 4.76 -15.32
CA ALA A 775 -11.81 3.53 -16.08
C ALA A 775 -12.37 3.81 -17.48
N ASP A 776 -12.26 2.82 -18.35
CA ASP A 776 -12.86 2.85 -19.67
C ASP A 776 -13.71 1.60 -19.97
N GLY A 777 -14.49 1.66 -21.05
CA GLY A 777 -15.37 0.57 -21.48
C GLY A 777 -14.63 -0.63 -22.07
N ASP A 778 -13.34 -0.56 -22.29
CA ASP A 778 -12.46 -1.66 -22.70
C ASP A 778 -12.04 -2.53 -21.50
N GLY A 779 -12.31 -2.08 -20.27
CA GLY A 779 -11.97 -2.78 -19.02
C GLY A 779 -10.65 -2.34 -18.42
N ASN A 780 -10.00 -1.28 -18.96
CA ASN A 780 -8.88 -0.64 -18.30
C ASN A 780 -9.39 0.14 -17.09
N ALA A 781 -8.67 0.02 -15.97
CA ALA A 781 -9.05 0.71 -14.74
C ALA A 781 -7.84 1.05 -13.88
N VAL A 782 -7.90 2.19 -13.23
CA VAL A 782 -6.95 2.64 -12.23
C VAL A 782 -7.73 3.05 -10.98
N ALA A 783 -7.38 2.49 -9.83
CA ALA A 783 -7.88 2.91 -8.53
C ALA A 783 -6.71 3.39 -7.67
N VAL A 784 -6.82 4.58 -7.10
CA VAL A 784 -5.76 5.22 -6.32
C VAL A 784 -6.27 5.67 -4.97
N THR A 785 -5.46 5.45 -3.95
CA THR A 785 -5.60 6.11 -2.66
C THR A 785 -4.25 6.73 -2.31
N GLN A 786 -4.22 8.07 -2.14
CA GLN A 786 -3.02 8.83 -1.83
C GLN A 786 -3.26 9.81 -0.69
N THR A 787 -2.21 10.20 0.05
CA THR A 787 -2.38 10.92 1.31
C THR A 787 -1.11 11.67 1.73
N LEU A 788 -1.28 12.64 2.64
CA LEU A 788 -0.20 13.22 3.45
C LEU A 788 -0.12 12.57 4.85
N GLY A 789 -1.16 11.84 5.26
CA GLY A 789 -1.36 11.34 6.61
C GLY A 789 -2.54 12.00 7.28
N THR A 790 -2.34 12.90 8.20
CA THR A 790 -3.41 13.74 8.74
C THR A 790 -3.81 14.85 7.77
N TRP A 791 -4.97 15.50 8.00
CA TRP A 791 -5.34 16.71 7.29
C TRP A 791 -4.28 17.79 7.52
N GLY A 792 -3.74 18.37 6.44
CA GLY A 792 -2.63 19.30 6.49
C GLY A 792 -1.25 18.66 6.58
N GLY A 793 -1.17 17.33 6.70
CA GLY A 793 0.08 16.60 6.84
C GLY A 793 0.94 17.13 7.98
N ASN A 794 2.16 17.54 7.68
CA ASN A 794 3.05 18.15 8.68
C ASN A 794 2.78 19.63 8.95
N PHE A 795 1.76 20.25 8.37
CA PHE A 795 1.35 21.68 8.49
C PHE A 795 2.39 22.70 8.02
N TYR A 796 3.51 22.24 7.50
CA TYR A 796 4.62 23.06 7.07
C TYR A 796 4.76 23.06 5.55
N VAL A 797 4.60 24.21 4.94
CA VAL A 797 4.90 24.42 3.51
C VAL A 797 6.39 24.74 3.37
N SER A 798 7.13 23.91 2.63
CA SER A 798 8.55 24.17 2.38
C SER A 798 8.73 25.45 1.56
N PRO A 799 9.50 26.45 2.06
CA PRO A 799 9.67 27.74 1.40
C PRO A 799 10.24 27.63 -0.02
N GLY A 800 9.62 28.29 -0.98
CA GLY A 800 9.99 28.27 -2.38
C GLY A 800 9.71 26.96 -3.13
N LEU A 801 8.99 26.02 -2.48
CA LEU A 801 8.52 24.75 -3.08
C LEU A 801 7.00 24.65 -3.12
N GLY A 802 6.31 25.29 -2.17
CA GLY A 802 4.87 25.52 -2.20
C GLY A 802 3.99 24.31 -1.90
N PHE A 803 4.49 23.20 -1.39
CA PHE A 803 3.69 22.02 -1.04
C PHE A 803 3.81 21.62 0.43
N LEU A 804 2.75 20.99 0.95
CA LEU A 804 2.72 20.30 2.23
C LEU A 804 3.31 18.90 2.08
N SER A 805 3.87 18.37 3.16
CA SER A 805 4.48 17.06 3.21
C SER A 805 3.78 16.14 4.20
N ASN A 806 4.07 14.85 4.10
CA ASN A 806 3.55 13.85 5.02
C ASN A 806 4.10 14.03 6.46
N ASP A 807 3.36 13.49 7.42
CA ASP A 807 3.66 13.51 8.85
C ASP A 807 4.04 12.13 9.40
N LYS A 808 4.46 11.21 8.55
CA LYS A 808 4.46 9.77 8.83
C LYS A 808 5.60 9.26 9.70
N LEU A 809 6.52 10.10 10.15
CA LEU A 809 7.47 9.68 11.17
C LEU A 809 6.75 9.28 12.48
N THR A 810 5.59 9.90 12.77
CA THR A 810 4.75 9.57 13.94
C THR A 810 4.16 8.15 13.90
N SER A 811 4.10 7.51 12.73
CA SER A 811 3.57 6.16 12.54
C SER A 811 4.51 5.04 12.99
N TYR A 812 5.69 5.39 13.52
CA TYR A 812 6.68 4.39 13.89
C TYR A 812 6.95 4.36 15.38
N GLY A 813 6.94 3.14 15.94
CA GLY A 813 7.33 2.87 17.31
C GLY A 813 8.85 2.96 17.51
N THR A 814 9.26 3.04 18.78
CA THR A 814 10.67 3.05 19.19
C THR A 814 11.19 1.70 19.67
N ASN A 815 10.32 0.69 19.75
CA ASN A 815 10.70 -0.67 20.15
C ASN A 815 11.10 -1.49 18.91
N PRO A 816 12.38 -1.89 18.78
CA PRO A 816 12.88 -2.61 17.60
C PRO A 816 12.29 -4.02 17.44
N SER A 817 11.70 -4.58 18.50
CA SER A 817 11.12 -5.92 18.47
C SER A 817 9.68 -5.96 17.96
N LEU A 818 9.08 -4.79 17.68
CA LEU A 818 7.70 -4.70 17.25
C LEU A 818 7.62 -4.34 15.76
N TYR A 819 6.62 -4.87 15.10
CA TYR A 819 6.23 -4.42 13.75
C TYR A 819 5.94 -2.91 13.77
N GLY A 820 6.35 -2.22 12.71
CA GLY A 820 6.24 -0.76 12.69
C GLY A 820 7.31 -0.02 13.49
N ALA A 821 8.40 -0.65 13.91
CA ALA A 821 9.54 0.03 14.49
C ALA A 821 10.15 1.04 13.49
N ARG A 822 10.68 2.17 13.99
CA ARG A 822 11.36 3.19 13.18
C ARG A 822 12.72 2.68 12.70
N LEU A 823 12.71 2.02 11.59
CA LEU A 823 13.91 1.46 10.96
C LEU A 823 14.20 2.20 9.66
N PRO A 824 15.47 2.48 9.33
CA PRO A 824 15.83 3.11 8.07
C PRO A 824 15.18 2.43 6.87
N TYR A 825 14.68 3.23 5.95
CA TYR A 825 13.97 2.83 4.72
C TYR A 825 12.64 2.09 4.90
N ALA A 826 12.16 1.87 6.12
CA ALA A 826 10.86 1.28 6.39
C ALA A 826 9.73 2.06 5.70
N ARG A 827 8.75 1.34 5.20
CA ARG A 827 7.45 1.85 4.79
C ARG A 827 6.42 1.56 5.88
N HIS A 828 5.63 2.55 6.25
CA HIS A 828 4.68 2.37 7.34
C HIS A 828 3.43 1.59 6.92
N GLY A 829 2.78 0.95 7.88
CA GLY A 829 1.46 0.34 7.72
C GLY A 829 0.38 1.36 7.33
N SER A 830 -0.67 0.90 6.68
CA SER A 830 -1.75 1.79 6.20
C SER A 830 -3.07 1.04 6.01
N SER A 831 -4.22 1.76 5.93
CA SER A 831 -5.54 1.23 5.52
C SER A 831 -5.89 1.53 4.07
N LEU A 832 -4.98 2.10 3.30
CA LEU A 832 -5.24 2.41 1.91
C LEU A 832 -5.84 1.19 1.20
N SER A 833 -6.96 1.37 0.52
CA SER A 833 -7.75 0.27 -0.04
C SER A 833 -8.25 0.56 -1.47
N PRO A 834 -7.33 0.90 -2.41
CA PRO A 834 -7.72 0.89 -3.82
C PRO A 834 -8.17 -0.53 -4.18
N THR A 835 -9.27 -0.64 -4.91
CA THR A 835 -9.91 -1.94 -5.18
C THR A 835 -10.35 -2.04 -6.63
N ILE A 836 -10.09 -3.18 -7.26
CA ILE A 836 -10.58 -3.55 -8.59
C ILE A 836 -11.31 -4.88 -8.49
N VAL A 837 -12.48 -4.95 -9.11
CA VAL A 837 -13.34 -6.14 -9.15
C VAL A 837 -13.42 -6.66 -10.55
N MET A 838 -13.16 -7.95 -10.69
CA MET A 838 -13.26 -8.64 -11.97
C MET A 838 -14.29 -9.77 -11.90
N ARG A 839 -14.91 -10.09 -13.03
CA ARG A 839 -15.86 -11.20 -13.19
C ARG A 839 -15.40 -12.11 -14.31
N GLY A 840 -15.69 -13.40 -14.18
CA GLY A 840 -15.31 -14.42 -15.18
C GLY A 840 -13.96 -15.05 -14.90
N VAL A 841 -13.56 -16.00 -15.75
CA VAL A 841 -12.30 -16.76 -15.64
C VAL A 841 -11.61 -16.80 -17.00
N GLY A 842 -10.27 -16.90 -16.99
CA GLY A 842 -9.49 -16.98 -18.21
C GLY A 842 -9.74 -15.78 -19.15
N ALA A 843 -9.94 -16.05 -20.44
CA ALA A 843 -10.16 -15.04 -21.48
C ALA A 843 -11.48 -14.25 -21.33
N GLU A 844 -12.44 -14.76 -20.57
CA GLU A 844 -13.71 -14.07 -20.29
C GLU A 844 -13.62 -13.14 -19.09
N ARG A 845 -12.49 -13.13 -18.38
CA ARG A 845 -12.28 -12.26 -17.22
C ARG A 845 -12.28 -10.81 -17.65
N ARG A 846 -13.14 -10.02 -17.03
CA ARG A 846 -13.26 -8.58 -17.29
C ARG A 846 -13.43 -7.78 -16.02
N THR A 847 -12.91 -6.58 -16.03
CA THR A 847 -13.14 -5.60 -14.97
C THR A 847 -14.61 -5.16 -14.99
N VAL A 848 -15.25 -5.12 -13.82
CA VAL A 848 -16.65 -4.72 -13.69
C VAL A 848 -16.85 -3.55 -12.74
N LEU A 849 -15.91 -3.32 -11.82
CA LEU A 849 -15.96 -2.22 -10.87
C LEU A 849 -14.55 -1.85 -10.45
N ALA A 850 -14.29 -0.56 -10.34
CA ALA A 850 -13.11 -0.02 -9.70
C ALA A 850 -13.54 1.01 -8.66
N LEU A 851 -12.95 0.96 -7.47
CA LEU A 851 -13.31 1.85 -6.38
C LEU A 851 -12.14 2.08 -5.43
N GLY A 852 -12.23 3.16 -4.67
CA GLY A 852 -11.31 3.51 -3.61
C GLY A 852 -11.98 4.45 -2.62
N ALA A 853 -11.40 4.57 -1.43
CA ALA A 853 -11.92 5.48 -0.43
C ALA A 853 -10.80 6.15 0.36
N ALA A 854 -11.17 7.20 1.10
CA ALA A 854 -10.32 7.98 1.98
C ALA A 854 -11.00 8.10 3.36
N GLY A 855 -10.24 8.38 4.42
CA GLY A 855 -10.81 8.61 5.76
C GLY A 855 -10.37 7.61 6.83
N ASN A 856 -9.11 7.20 6.82
CA ASN A 856 -8.50 6.30 7.82
C ASN A 856 -9.26 4.96 7.97
N ALA A 857 -9.72 4.63 9.18
CA ALA A 857 -10.51 3.41 9.45
C ALA A 857 -11.78 3.32 8.57
N TRP A 858 -12.37 4.45 8.24
CA TRP A 858 -13.52 4.56 7.35
C TRP A 858 -13.22 4.18 5.89
N ILE A 859 -11.95 4.11 5.48
CA ILE A 859 -11.57 3.67 4.12
C ILE A 859 -12.15 2.29 3.84
N ASN A 860 -11.87 1.34 4.73
CA ASN A 860 -12.35 -0.04 4.56
C ASN A 860 -13.87 -0.15 4.67
N ALA A 861 -14.49 0.62 5.58
CA ALA A 861 -15.94 0.67 5.71
C ALA A 861 -16.60 1.17 4.41
N ALA A 862 -16.08 2.27 3.86
CA ALA A 862 -16.60 2.86 2.63
C ALA A 862 -16.42 1.92 1.43
N VAL A 863 -15.26 1.27 1.30
CA VAL A 863 -15.00 0.30 0.21
C VAL A 863 -15.90 -0.91 0.35
N PHE A 864 -15.95 -1.53 1.54
CA PHE A 864 -16.76 -2.72 1.82
C PHE A 864 -18.25 -2.48 1.52
N GLN A 865 -18.82 -1.40 2.08
CA GLN A 865 -20.24 -1.11 1.94
C GLN A 865 -20.63 -0.67 0.53
N THR A 866 -19.75 0.10 -0.15
CA THR A 866 -19.96 0.47 -1.55
C THR A 866 -19.92 -0.77 -2.45
N LEU A 867 -18.97 -1.68 -2.21
CA LEU A 867 -18.82 -2.92 -2.96
C LEU A 867 -20.07 -3.79 -2.80
N VAL A 868 -20.52 -4.04 -1.55
CA VAL A 868 -21.76 -4.79 -1.27
C VAL A 868 -22.96 -4.09 -1.91
N GLY A 869 -23.04 -2.76 -1.82
CA GLY A 869 -24.10 -1.98 -2.46
C GLY A 869 -24.19 -2.19 -3.98
N VAL A 870 -23.04 -2.28 -4.66
CA VAL A 870 -23.02 -2.51 -6.10
C VAL A 870 -23.23 -3.98 -6.45
N LEU A 871 -22.54 -4.91 -5.77
CA LEU A 871 -22.52 -6.32 -6.17
C LEU A 871 -23.75 -7.09 -5.70
N ASP A 872 -24.25 -6.84 -4.48
CA ASP A 872 -25.36 -7.61 -3.90
C ASP A 872 -26.69 -6.88 -4.02
N PHE A 873 -26.70 -5.55 -3.88
CA PHE A 873 -27.95 -4.78 -3.97
C PHE A 873 -28.22 -4.23 -5.38
N GLY A 874 -27.28 -4.42 -6.32
CA GLY A 874 -27.45 -3.98 -7.71
C GLY A 874 -27.53 -2.46 -7.89
N LEU A 875 -27.00 -1.69 -6.94
CA LEU A 875 -27.02 -0.23 -7.00
C LEU A 875 -26.00 0.30 -8.00
N THR A 876 -26.30 1.48 -8.58
CA THR A 876 -25.26 2.22 -9.31
C THR A 876 -24.14 2.66 -8.36
N PRO A 877 -22.91 2.93 -8.88
CA PRO A 877 -21.82 3.43 -8.04
C PRO A 877 -22.23 4.64 -7.18
N GLN A 878 -22.98 5.57 -7.76
CA GLN A 878 -23.45 6.75 -7.05
C GLN A 878 -24.37 6.39 -5.88
N ARG A 879 -25.34 5.51 -6.13
CA ARG A 879 -26.30 5.11 -5.10
C ARG A 879 -25.63 4.31 -3.99
N ALA A 880 -24.68 3.45 -4.32
CA ALA A 880 -23.93 2.71 -3.33
C ALA A 880 -23.05 3.64 -2.46
N LEU A 881 -22.44 4.68 -3.05
CA LEU A 881 -21.69 5.69 -2.32
C LEU A 881 -22.55 6.56 -1.41
N GLU A 882 -23.83 6.71 -1.75
CA GLU A 882 -24.80 7.51 -1.00
C GLU A 882 -25.43 6.78 0.19
N LEU A 883 -25.27 5.46 0.31
CA LEU A 883 -25.78 4.70 1.44
C LEU A 883 -25.21 5.22 2.77
N PRO A 884 -26.04 5.30 3.83
CA PRO A 884 -25.55 5.58 5.18
C PRO A 884 -24.50 4.58 5.60
N ARG A 885 -23.38 5.06 6.13
CA ARG A 885 -22.25 4.22 6.53
C ARG A 885 -22.28 3.86 7.99
N PHE A 886 -21.59 2.77 8.31
CA PHE A 886 -21.34 2.35 9.67
C PHE A 886 -19.91 1.84 9.81
N LEU A 887 -19.36 1.95 11.02
CA LEU A 887 -18.04 1.47 11.37
C LEU A 887 -18.08 0.85 12.77
N PRO A 888 -17.97 -0.48 12.89
CA PRO A 888 -17.75 -1.12 14.19
C PRO A 888 -16.37 -0.74 14.72
N SER A 889 -16.32 -0.23 15.91
CA SER A 889 -15.11 0.19 16.60
C SER A 889 -15.02 -0.45 17.97
N GLN A 890 -13.86 -0.39 18.58
CA GLN A 890 -13.63 -0.85 19.93
C GLN A 890 -13.87 0.28 20.92
N LYS A 891 -14.83 0.13 21.86
CA LYS A 891 -15.13 1.13 22.87
C LYS A 891 -13.91 1.34 23.78
N GLY A 892 -13.58 2.58 24.05
CA GLY A 892 -12.41 2.93 24.83
C GLY A 892 -11.08 2.91 24.07
N GLY A 893 -11.12 2.53 22.80
CA GLY A 893 -9.95 2.44 21.96
C GLY A 893 -8.93 1.45 22.51
N PHE A 894 -7.73 1.48 21.93
CA PHE A 894 -6.68 0.57 22.30
C PHE A 894 -5.57 1.29 23.08
N ARG A 895 -5.61 1.29 24.40
CA ARG A 895 -4.45 1.62 25.25
C ARG A 895 -3.79 0.32 25.73
N GLY A 896 -2.48 0.20 25.53
CA GLY A 896 -1.70 -0.89 26.10
C GLY A 896 -1.67 -0.88 27.64
N GLU A 897 -2.29 0.12 28.25
CA GLU A 897 -2.42 0.31 29.69
C GLU A 897 -3.71 -0.26 30.27
N ASP A 898 -4.72 -0.49 29.39
CA ASP A 898 -5.99 -1.08 29.84
C ASP A 898 -5.77 -2.58 30.03
N GLY A 899 -5.88 -3.01 31.27
CA GLY A 899 -5.69 -4.40 31.70
C GLY A 899 -6.59 -5.39 30.94
N PRO A 900 -6.54 -6.68 31.28
CA PRO A 900 -7.23 -7.77 30.56
C PRO A 900 -8.75 -7.75 30.77
N GLY A 901 -9.39 -6.62 30.47
CA GLY A 901 -10.85 -6.43 30.53
C GLY A 901 -11.56 -6.87 29.24
N PRO A 902 -12.88 -7.12 29.32
CA PRO A 902 -13.69 -7.35 28.13
C PRO A 902 -13.65 -6.16 27.19
N ARG A 903 -13.45 -6.44 25.90
CA ARG A 903 -13.50 -5.43 24.86
C ARG A 903 -14.95 -5.29 24.39
N GLU A 904 -15.54 -4.13 24.62
CA GLU A 904 -16.85 -3.79 24.11
C GLU A 904 -16.73 -3.18 22.70
N PHE A 905 -17.67 -3.52 21.84
CA PHE A 905 -17.82 -2.89 20.52
C PHE A 905 -18.85 -1.79 20.58
N GLU A 906 -18.59 -0.74 19.83
CA GLU A 906 -19.49 0.33 19.52
C GLU A 906 -19.57 0.46 17.99
N VAL A 907 -20.76 0.71 17.46
CA VAL A 907 -20.95 0.92 16.03
C VAL A 907 -21.23 2.40 15.80
N GLU A 908 -20.27 3.10 15.21
CA GLU A 908 -20.51 4.42 14.65
C GLU A 908 -21.38 4.25 13.39
N ILE A 909 -22.50 4.95 13.30
CA ILE A 909 -23.47 4.76 12.24
C ILE A 909 -24.05 6.09 11.79
N GLU A 910 -24.07 6.31 10.49
CA GLU A 910 -24.72 7.50 9.90
C GLU A 910 -26.24 7.40 9.98
N ASN A 911 -26.87 8.53 10.04
CA ASN A 911 -28.31 8.63 9.87
C ASN A 911 -28.75 8.21 8.46
N GLY A 912 -30.01 7.72 8.36
CA GLY A 912 -30.58 7.21 7.12
C GLY A 912 -30.85 5.69 7.14
N ILE A 913 -30.47 5.04 8.22
CA ILE A 913 -30.91 3.68 8.55
C ILE A 913 -32.35 3.77 9.11
N ALA A 914 -33.21 2.88 8.67
CA ALA A 914 -34.61 2.88 9.13
C ALA A 914 -34.71 2.74 10.66
N PRO A 915 -35.50 3.55 11.36
CA PRO A 915 -35.59 3.53 12.81
C PRO A 915 -35.84 2.15 13.41
N GLY A 916 -36.75 1.36 12.82
CA GLY A 916 -37.02 -0.01 13.26
C GLY A 916 -35.84 -0.98 13.07
N VAL A 917 -34.85 -0.67 12.19
CA VAL A 917 -33.60 -1.39 12.07
C VAL A 917 -32.71 -1.05 13.25
N MET A 918 -32.59 0.24 13.57
CA MET A 918 -31.78 0.72 14.69
C MET A 918 -32.30 0.18 16.03
N GLU A 919 -33.61 0.12 16.22
CA GLU A 919 -34.25 -0.45 17.42
C GLU A 919 -33.92 -1.95 17.55
N ARG A 920 -34.03 -2.71 16.46
CA ARG A 920 -33.69 -4.13 16.45
C ARG A 920 -32.22 -4.41 16.74
N LEU A 921 -31.31 -3.61 16.19
CA LEU A 921 -29.89 -3.74 16.51
C LEU A 921 -29.60 -3.49 17.99
N ARG A 922 -30.24 -2.48 18.60
CA ARG A 922 -30.13 -2.25 20.05
C ARG A 922 -30.70 -3.41 20.85
N ALA A 923 -31.83 -3.97 20.42
CA ALA A 923 -32.40 -5.17 21.06
C ALA A 923 -31.52 -6.41 20.95
N MET A 924 -30.75 -6.53 19.86
CA MET A 924 -29.70 -7.56 19.72
C MET A 924 -28.48 -7.30 20.60
N GLY A 925 -28.36 -6.13 21.23
CA GLY A 925 -27.25 -5.77 22.12
C GLY A 925 -26.15 -4.92 21.48
N HIS A 926 -26.32 -4.40 20.25
CA HIS A 926 -25.37 -3.46 19.68
C HIS A 926 -25.42 -2.11 20.40
N THR A 927 -24.27 -1.58 20.76
CA THR A 927 -24.11 -0.18 21.18
C THR A 927 -23.96 0.66 19.92
N LEU A 928 -24.93 1.54 19.65
CA LEU A 928 -24.97 2.37 18.46
C LEU A 928 -24.68 3.82 18.79
N ASN A 929 -23.63 4.37 18.18
CA ASN A 929 -23.31 5.79 18.21
C ASN A 929 -23.71 6.43 16.89
N VAL A 930 -24.81 7.20 16.89
CA VAL A 930 -25.32 7.82 15.68
C VAL A 930 -24.53 9.09 15.39
N ILE A 931 -23.81 9.10 14.27
CA ILE A 931 -22.97 10.19 13.83
C ILE A 931 -23.78 11.10 12.91
N SER A 932 -23.84 12.39 13.24
CA SER A 932 -24.46 13.37 12.37
C SER A 932 -23.56 13.74 11.18
N LEU A 933 -24.15 14.31 10.12
CA LEU A 933 -23.43 14.89 8.98
C LEU A 933 -22.35 15.91 9.38
N LYS A 934 -22.36 16.43 10.62
CA LYS A 934 -21.28 17.26 11.16
C LYS A 934 -19.95 16.52 11.33
N GLY A 935 -19.98 15.20 11.35
CA GLY A 935 -18.80 14.32 11.33
C GLY A 935 -18.22 14.03 9.94
N GLU A 936 -18.65 14.75 8.90
CA GLU A 936 -18.30 14.48 7.49
C GLU A 936 -16.81 14.37 7.17
N LEU A 937 -15.95 15.08 7.90
CA LEU A 937 -14.51 14.98 7.72
C LEU A 937 -13.94 13.59 8.09
N ARG A 938 -14.73 12.72 8.71
CA ARG A 938 -14.31 11.41 9.21
C ARG A 938 -14.87 10.24 8.44
N MET A 939 -16.09 10.38 7.93
CA MET A 939 -16.74 9.31 7.18
C MET A 939 -16.03 9.17 5.85
N GLY A 940 -15.52 7.99 5.56
CA GLY A 940 -14.70 7.76 4.38
C GLY A 940 -15.32 8.34 3.10
N TYR A 941 -14.55 9.16 2.39
CA TYR A 941 -14.92 9.58 1.04
C TYR A 941 -14.68 8.43 0.07
N GLY A 942 -15.59 8.17 -0.85
CA GLY A 942 -15.46 7.13 -1.87
C GLY A 942 -15.49 7.66 -3.29
N ALA A 943 -14.84 6.93 -4.20
CA ALA A 943 -14.91 7.09 -5.63
C ALA A 943 -15.13 5.72 -6.25
N ALA A 944 -16.05 5.59 -7.20
CA ALA A 944 -16.35 4.29 -7.81
C ALA A 944 -16.79 4.45 -9.27
N ILE A 945 -16.41 3.48 -10.11
CA ILE A 945 -16.79 3.39 -11.53
C ILE A 945 -17.22 1.95 -11.82
N ALA A 946 -18.48 1.77 -12.23
CA ALA A 946 -18.95 0.52 -12.81
C ALA A 946 -18.59 0.46 -14.29
N ILE A 947 -18.14 -0.72 -14.71
CA ILE A 947 -17.63 -0.97 -16.06
C ILE A 947 -18.53 -2.01 -16.74
N GLY A 948 -19.26 -1.57 -17.76
CA GLY A 948 -20.08 -2.38 -18.62
C GLY A 948 -19.34 -2.83 -19.89
N SER A 949 -20.08 -3.41 -20.82
CA SER A 949 -19.53 -3.78 -22.13
C SER A 949 -19.45 -2.53 -23.02
N GLY A 950 -18.25 -1.97 -23.13
CA GLY A 950 -17.98 -0.78 -23.95
C GLY A 950 -18.46 0.54 -23.33
N SER A 951 -18.83 0.55 -22.07
CA SER A 951 -19.28 1.78 -21.36
C SER A 951 -18.96 1.76 -19.88
N VAL A 952 -18.93 2.93 -19.28
CA VAL A 952 -18.70 3.14 -17.85
C VAL A 952 -19.69 4.16 -17.27
N THR A 953 -19.98 3.99 -15.98
CA THR A 953 -20.73 4.97 -15.19
C THR A 953 -19.99 5.23 -13.89
N ALA A 954 -19.68 6.48 -13.60
CA ALA A 954 -18.94 6.89 -12.41
C ALA A 954 -19.85 7.54 -11.38
N GLY A 955 -19.62 7.25 -10.11
CA GLY A 955 -20.20 7.93 -8.97
C GLY A 955 -19.13 8.61 -8.14
N ALA A 956 -19.43 9.74 -7.53
CA ALA A 956 -18.58 10.44 -6.59
C ALA A 956 -19.31 10.69 -5.28
N ASP A 957 -18.60 10.48 -4.17
CA ASP A 957 -19.17 10.56 -2.83
C ASP A 957 -19.66 11.97 -2.49
N PRO A 958 -20.85 12.10 -1.92
CA PRO A 958 -21.39 13.38 -1.47
C PRO A 958 -20.64 13.97 -0.25
N ARG A 959 -19.89 13.18 0.48
CA ARG A 959 -19.24 13.58 1.74
C ARG A 959 -18.06 14.53 1.57
N ARG A 960 -17.64 14.79 0.33
CA ARG A 960 -16.66 15.82 -0.06
C ARG A 960 -17.13 16.56 -1.31
N SER A 961 -16.29 17.47 -1.79
CA SER A 961 -16.53 18.20 -3.05
C SER A 961 -16.39 17.32 -4.31
N GLY A 962 -16.48 15.99 -4.17
CA GLY A 962 -16.24 15.05 -5.24
C GLY A 962 -17.06 15.26 -6.50
N ALA A 963 -16.52 14.85 -7.63
CA ALA A 963 -17.16 14.91 -8.93
C ALA A 963 -16.90 13.64 -9.74
N ALA A 964 -17.87 13.29 -10.58
CA ALA A 964 -17.74 12.27 -11.60
C ALA A 964 -17.95 12.89 -12.98
N GLY A 965 -17.07 12.55 -13.92
CA GLY A 965 -17.13 13.04 -15.29
C GLY A 965 -16.89 11.91 -16.28
N ALA A 966 -17.58 11.91 -17.42
CA ALA A 966 -17.41 10.92 -18.45
C ALA A 966 -17.04 11.57 -19.80
N VAL A 967 -16.31 10.82 -20.61
CA VAL A 967 -16.08 11.11 -22.02
C VAL A 967 -17.19 10.42 -22.80
N PRO A 968 -18.02 11.15 -23.56
CA PRO A 968 -19.09 10.55 -24.38
C PRO A 968 -18.55 9.45 -25.33
N ARG A 969 -19.44 8.55 -25.73
CA ARG A 969 -19.17 7.52 -26.76
C ARG A 969 -18.88 8.12 -28.11
#